data_b918b9987c70bffdfdbff362100bd5ff
#
_entry.id   b918b9987c70bffdfdbff362100bd5ff
#
_cell.length_a   1.000
_cell.length_b   1.000
_cell.length_c   1.000
_cell.angle_alpha   90.00
_cell.angle_beta   90.00
_cell.angle_gamma   90.00
#
_symmetry.space_group_name_H-M   'P 1'
#
loop_
_entity.id
_entity.type
_entity.pdbx_description
1 polymer ?
#
loop_
_entity_poly.entity_id
_entity_poly.type
_entity_poly.pdbx_seq_one_letter_code
_entity_poly.pdbx_strand_id
1 'polypeptide(L)'
;MAKLKSLQIQHIATQADPAARVLLCQRWLAAACSHMRVRMVMATQVRQAKAAGLTEDEALLSVEPTQVEVHQAQRKVEAVAADAHAAGIRLPIDQLAQQALLDDDDRDILLLSIAPQVDVDIRDAVARFNDNLLANYVDVRLSLEFLRSDTVDRLALRGRFGPDATLRRTRLVSLERRDSGGDNLLSYEVVPAPRVLQLLLGDQGLLDVSMAGIATFHRPTVRLDQVVLPPGDLDPLLTLLDAWHHRSAQALQPGSPFSLPPGLVVEISGPPGTGKSMLVEGLAYHLQKPILAIDATRLSEMADVDVQRNLYSSLDQARLIDAMLVLDGVDGLLAKGSSKVDVVQDVLRGHPALTVLTSRDTAVLDPNLDRFVVQRLMLDTPAPQERKKIYDLHLPDGVVFESSDDVMALAGQFTFPGALIRNAMQVAANRAFAASPDRPVISSELLKKACYEQIRASLEEYAVRKKTGLSLSDLIVPQETRDDIEEMFVAARQRAHVLHNWGFAQKMSTGKGIVALFSGDPGTGKTLCATILANEMDQQLFQIAIPRVVSKWIGETEKNIEKIFETARASHGILLFDEADSLFASRTKVDSSVDRYSNMATNMLLQEIENFEGVVILTTNLEKNIDKAFQRRIGFKIHFPFPEAQFRARIWQTLVPKACPVDPGMDWTALGQRFELSGGHIKNAVLRGAYQAAAEGDAIRFKHFEFAARQECKNAGKVFRSTAGMGDLF
;
A
#
# COMPACT_ATOMS: atom_id res chain seq x y z
N MET A 1 -8.43 9.13 -34.37
CA MET A 1 -8.66 10.23 -33.39
C MET A 1 -9.98 10.98 -33.62
N ALA A 2 -10.45 11.28 -34.80
CA ALA A 2 -11.75 12.00 -35.00
C ALA A 2 -13.00 11.15 -34.70
N LYS A 3 -12.99 9.83 -34.95
CA LYS A 3 -14.10 8.89 -34.63
C LYS A 3 -14.20 8.57 -33.13
N LEU A 4 -13.11 8.65 -32.39
CA LEU A 4 -13.11 8.51 -30.92
C LEU A 4 -13.70 9.73 -30.21
N LYS A 5 -13.53 10.94 -30.79
CA LYS A 5 -14.16 12.16 -30.25
C LYS A 5 -15.67 12.22 -30.44
N SER A 6 -16.23 11.60 -31.50
CA SER A 6 -17.68 11.59 -31.72
C SER A 6 -18.42 10.59 -30.84
N LEU A 7 -17.77 9.52 -30.37
CA LEU A 7 -18.31 8.59 -29.38
C LEU A 7 -18.24 9.13 -27.93
N GLN A 8 -17.28 10.01 -27.64
CA GLN A 8 -17.16 10.67 -26.34
C GLN A 8 -18.23 11.75 -26.09
N ILE A 9 -18.85 12.30 -27.14
CA ILE A 9 -19.84 13.39 -27.01
C ILE A 9 -21.27 12.86 -26.83
N GLN A 10 -21.55 11.59 -27.16
CA GLN A 10 -22.89 11.02 -26.99
C GLN A 10 -23.15 10.32 -25.64
N HIS A 11 -22.14 10.21 -24.74
CA HIS A 11 -22.29 9.59 -23.42
C HIS A 11 -22.12 10.55 -22.24
N ILE A 12 -22.20 11.87 -22.46
CA ILE A 12 -22.54 12.84 -21.42
C ILE A 12 -24.07 12.94 -21.36
N ALA A 13 -24.74 11.81 -21.25
CA ALA A 13 -26.13 11.74 -20.87
C ALA A 13 -26.19 11.88 -19.35
N THR A 14 -26.51 13.10 -18.89
CA THR A 14 -27.23 13.39 -17.65
C THR A 14 -27.05 12.33 -16.54
N GLN A 15 -26.09 12.52 -15.66
CA GLN A 15 -26.17 11.91 -14.34
C GLN A 15 -27.42 12.48 -13.69
N ALA A 16 -28.52 11.71 -13.71
CA ALA A 16 -29.71 12.04 -12.96
C ALA A 16 -29.28 12.21 -11.50
N ASP A 17 -29.80 13.26 -10.88
CA ASP A 17 -29.57 13.56 -9.46
C ASP A 17 -29.71 12.25 -8.65
N PRO A 18 -28.72 11.85 -7.86
CA PRO A 18 -28.77 10.62 -7.05
C PRO A 18 -30.05 10.54 -6.19
N ALA A 19 -30.53 11.67 -5.68
CA ALA A 19 -31.77 11.76 -4.91
C ALA A 19 -33.02 11.47 -5.77
N ALA A 20 -33.06 11.98 -6.99
CA ALA A 20 -34.14 11.69 -7.94
C ALA A 20 -34.18 10.22 -8.33
N ARG A 21 -32.99 9.59 -8.51
CA ARG A 21 -32.89 8.15 -8.78
C ARG A 21 -33.48 7.31 -7.63
N VAL A 22 -33.01 7.55 -6.40
CA VAL A 22 -33.52 6.85 -5.21
C VAL A 22 -35.02 6.98 -5.08
N LEU A 23 -35.55 8.19 -5.25
CA LEU A 23 -36.99 8.44 -5.16
C LEU A 23 -37.78 7.66 -6.23
N LEU A 24 -37.32 7.61 -7.47
CA LEU A 24 -37.99 6.86 -8.54
C LEU A 24 -37.94 5.35 -8.30
N CYS A 25 -36.80 4.82 -7.81
CA CYS A 25 -36.68 3.41 -7.45
C CYS A 25 -37.68 3.04 -6.31
N GLN A 26 -37.73 3.86 -5.28
CA GLN A 26 -38.66 3.67 -4.16
C GLN A 26 -40.14 3.74 -4.61
N ARG A 27 -40.48 4.72 -5.46
CA ARG A 27 -41.84 4.83 -6.04
C ARG A 27 -42.20 3.61 -6.88
N TRP A 28 -41.27 3.14 -7.69
CA TRP A 28 -41.44 1.93 -8.50
C TRP A 28 -41.65 0.69 -7.61
N LEU A 29 -40.80 0.48 -6.61
CA LEU A 29 -40.93 -0.64 -5.69
C LEU A 29 -42.24 -0.62 -4.91
N ALA A 30 -42.67 0.54 -4.43
CA ALA A 30 -43.96 0.70 -3.78
C ALA A 30 -45.15 0.37 -4.71
N ALA A 31 -45.09 0.80 -5.97
CA ALA A 31 -46.12 0.47 -6.96
C ALA A 31 -46.12 -1.04 -7.29
N ALA A 32 -44.93 -1.68 -7.45
CA ALA A 32 -44.82 -3.11 -7.67
C ALA A 32 -45.35 -3.93 -6.47
N CYS A 33 -45.01 -3.53 -5.25
CA CYS A 33 -45.57 -4.13 -4.04
C CYS A 33 -47.10 -3.99 -3.99
N SER A 34 -47.64 -2.82 -4.30
CA SER A 34 -49.11 -2.60 -4.37
C SER A 34 -49.78 -3.50 -5.39
N HIS A 35 -49.18 -3.67 -6.57
CA HIS A 35 -49.66 -4.59 -7.59
C HIS A 35 -49.62 -6.06 -7.11
N MET A 36 -48.54 -6.51 -6.47
CA MET A 36 -48.46 -7.85 -5.90
C MET A 36 -49.53 -8.08 -4.81
N ARG A 37 -49.80 -7.06 -3.97
CA ARG A 37 -50.87 -7.14 -2.96
C ARG A 37 -52.22 -7.41 -3.57
N VAL A 38 -52.62 -6.62 -4.57
CA VAL A 38 -53.94 -6.77 -5.20
C VAL A 38 -54.04 -8.13 -5.92
N ARG A 39 -52.97 -8.60 -6.59
CA ARG A 39 -52.89 -9.95 -7.17
C ARG A 39 -53.06 -11.03 -6.10
N MET A 40 -52.47 -10.86 -4.92
CA MET A 40 -52.59 -11.82 -3.80
C MET A 40 -54.02 -11.88 -3.25
N VAL A 41 -54.68 -10.72 -3.13
CA VAL A 41 -56.10 -10.66 -2.71
C VAL A 41 -56.96 -11.39 -3.73
N MET A 42 -56.78 -11.13 -5.03
CA MET A 42 -57.53 -11.79 -6.09
C MET A 42 -57.29 -13.32 -6.08
N ALA A 43 -56.04 -13.77 -5.96
CA ALA A 43 -55.70 -15.20 -5.88
C ALA A 43 -56.36 -15.88 -4.67
N THR A 44 -56.42 -15.18 -3.52
CA THR A 44 -57.09 -15.67 -2.32
C THR A 44 -58.62 -15.84 -2.57
N GLN A 45 -59.27 -14.86 -3.20
CA GLN A 45 -60.68 -14.89 -3.53
C GLN A 45 -61.01 -16.03 -4.51
N VAL A 46 -60.23 -16.18 -5.59
CA VAL A 46 -60.34 -17.29 -6.56
C VAL A 46 -60.23 -18.64 -5.87
N ARG A 47 -59.26 -18.78 -4.96
CA ARG A 47 -59.06 -20.02 -4.20
C ARG A 47 -60.26 -20.34 -3.30
N GLN A 48 -60.79 -19.33 -2.63
CA GLN A 48 -61.99 -19.47 -1.80
C GLN A 48 -63.23 -19.85 -2.62
N ALA A 49 -63.39 -19.22 -3.79
CA ALA A 49 -64.50 -19.53 -4.72
C ALA A 49 -64.40 -21.00 -5.26
N LYS A 50 -63.19 -21.44 -5.61
CA LYS A 50 -62.94 -22.86 -6.01
C LYS A 50 -63.23 -23.83 -4.86
N ALA A 51 -62.83 -23.47 -3.62
CA ALA A 51 -63.13 -24.26 -2.44
C ALA A 51 -64.65 -24.32 -2.13
N ALA A 52 -65.43 -23.33 -2.53
CA ALA A 52 -66.89 -23.32 -2.47
C ALA A 52 -67.56 -24.12 -3.59
N GLY A 53 -66.78 -24.73 -4.51
CA GLY A 53 -67.32 -25.60 -5.57
C GLY A 53 -67.56 -24.91 -6.91
N LEU A 54 -67.15 -23.67 -7.11
CA LEU A 54 -67.24 -22.97 -8.39
C LEU A 54 -66.17 -23.49 -9.37
N THR A 55 -66.52 -23.51 -10.66
CA THR A 55 -65.57 -23.78 -11.74
C THR A 55 -64.56 -22.63 -11.84
N GLU A 56 -63.49 -22.81 -12.57
CA GLU A 56 -62.42 -21.81 -12.73
C GLU A 56 -62.95 -20.51 -13.37
N ASP A 57 -63.76 -20.65 -14.42
CA ASP A 57 -64.38 -19.53 -15.10
C ASP A 57 -65.38 -18.77 -14.22
N GLU A 58 -66.22 -19.47 -13.44
CA GLU A 58 -67.14 -18.89 -12.47
C GLU A 58 -66.41 -18.18 -11.31
N ALA A 59 -65.32 -18.77 -10.84
CA ALA A 59 -64.49 -18.17 -9.80
C ALA A 59 -63.81 -16.89 -10.30
N LEU A 60 -63.32 -16.86 -11.54
CA LEU A 60 -62.72 -15.67 -12.14
C LEU A 60 -63.77 -14.57 -12.40
N LEU A 61 -64.99 -14.90 -12.81
CA LEU A 61 -66.06 -13.95 -12.97
C LEU A 61 -66.48 -13.33 -11.60
N SER A 62 -66.46 -14.10 -10.54
CA SER A 62 -66.81 -13.62 -9.18
C SER A 62 -65.84 -12.54 -8.65
N VAL A 63 -64.63 -12.43 -9.18
CA VAL A 63 -63.56 -11.49 -8.76
C VAL A 63 -63.30 -10.36 -9.78
N GLU A 64 -64.22 -10.14 -10.73
CA GLU A 64 -64.10 -9.14 -11.77
C GLU A 64 -63.77 -7.72 -11.24
N PRO A 65 -64.34 -7.21 -10.14
CA PRO A 65 -63.93 -5.91 -9.56
C PRO A 65 -62.46 -5.87 -9.16
N THR A 66 -61.94 -6.97 -8.59
CA THR A 66 -60.51 -7.09 -8.19
C THR A 66 -59.59 -7.19 -9.39
N GLN A 67 -60.05 -7.76 -10.50
CA GLN A 67 -59.29 -7.77 -11.78
C GLN A 67 -59.09 -6.35 -12.29
N VAL A 68 -60.10 -5.48 -12.22
CA VAL A 68 -59.97 -4.06 -12.59
C VAL A 68 -58.92 -3.36 -11.72
N GLU A 69 -58.90 -3.65 -10.43
CA GLU A 69 -57.86 -3.10 -9.51
C GLU A 69 -56.46 -3.61 -9.86
N VAL A 70 -56.29 -4.89 -10.21
CA VAL A 70 -55.03 -5.44 -10.67
C VAL A 70 -54.49 -4.70 -11.90
N HIS A 71 -55.37 -4.49 -12.91
CA HIS A 71 -55.00 -3.74 -14.12
C HIS A 71 -54.63 -2.27 -13.80
N GLN A 72 -55.35 -1.63 -12.89
CA GLN A 72 -55.03 -0.26 -12.47
C GLN A 72 -53.67 -0.20 -11.73
N ALA A 73 -53.36 -1.16 -10.87
CA ALA A 73 -52.09 -1.24 -10.16
C ALA A 73 -50.95 -1.51 -11.14
N GLN A 74 -51.14 -2.40 -12.13
CA GLN A 74 -50.15 -2.67 -13.17
C GLN A 74 -49.81 -1.41 -13.99
N ARG A 75 -50.83 -0.65 -14.43
CA ARG A 75 -50.66 0.63 -15.13
C ARG A 75 -49.83 1.64 -14.32
N LYS A 76 -49.95 1.64 -12.99
CA LYS A 76 -49.13 2.50 -12.13
C LYS A 76 -47.68 2.08 -12.13
N VAL A 77 -47.36 0.77 -12.13
CA VAL A 77 -46.00 0.25 -12.24
C VAL A 77 -45.39 0.68 -13.57
N GLU A 78 -46.14 0.48 -14.69
CA GLU A 78 -45.71 0.85 -16.02
C GLU A 78 -45.50 2.37 -16.19
N ALA A 79 -46.34 3.20 -15.59
CA ALA A 79 -46.21 4.66 -15.59
C ALA A 79 -44.94 5.12 -14.87
N VAL A 80 -44.62 4.56 -13.69
CA VAL A 80 -43.39 4.91 -12.97
C VAL A 80 -42.16 4.38 -13.70
N ALA A 81 -42.27 3.23 -14.35
CA ALA A 81 -41.17 2.70 -15.19
C ALA A 81 -40.92 3.62 -16.41
N ALA A 82 -41.97 4.12 -17.04
CA ALA A 82 -41.87 5.10 -18.13
C ALA A 82 -41.22 6.42 -17.69
N ASP A 83 -41.63 6.93 -16.49
CA ASP A 83 -41.05 8.13 -15.89
C ASP A 83 -39.52 7.94 -15.64
N ALA A 84 -39.15 6.79 -15.12
CA ALA A 84 -37.73 6.47 -14.89
C ALA A 84 -36.93 6.41 -16.21
N HIS A 85 -37.49 5.76 -17.22
CA HIS A 85 -36.89 5.69 -18.54
C HIS A 85 -36.75 7.07 -19.21
N ALA A 86 -37.79 7.91 -19.11
CA ALA A 86 -37.75 9.27 -19.62
C ALA A 86 -36.66 10.13 -18.91
N ALA A 87 -36.44 9.87 -17.62
CA ALA A 87 -35.37 10.50 -16.85
C ALA A 87 -33.95 9.89 -17.12
N GLY A 88 -33.84 8.91 -18.02
CA GLY A 88 -32.57 8.21 -18.30
C GLY A 88 -32.11 7.28 -17.16
N ILE A 89 -33.00 6.95 -16.22
CA ILE A 89 -32.74 6.10 -15.07
C ILE A 89 -33.15 4.67 -15.41
N ARG A 90 -32.18 3.73 -15.35
CA ARG A 90 -32.50 2.30 -15.41
C ARG A 90 -32.94 1.83 -14.03
N LEU A 91 -34.10 1.18 -13.98
CA LEU A 91 -34.58 0.59 -12.73
C LEU A 91 -33.70 -0.58 -12.30
N PRO A 92 -33.45 -0.76 -10.99
CA PRO A 92 -32.59 -1.83 -10.49
C PRO A 92 -33.10 -3.23 -10.86
N ILE A 93 -34.39 -3.45 -10.95
CA ILE A 93 -34.97 -4.73 -11.37
C ILE A 93 -34.59 -5.08 -12.82
N ASP A 94 -34.54 -4.09 -13.72
CA ASP A 94 -34.16 -4.31 -15.10
C ASP A 94 -32.66 -4.58 -15.25
N GLN A 95 -31.87 -3.90 -14.39
CA GLN A 95 -30.42 -4.18 -14.30
C GLN A 95 -30.17 -5.62 -13.80
N LEU A 96 -30.87 -6.02 -12.73
CA LEU A 96 -30.79 -7.40 -12.23
C LEU A 96 -31.23 -8.43 -13.25
N ALA A 97 -32.34 -8.15 -13.94
CA ALA A 97 -32.88 -9.05 -14.96
C ALA A 97 -31.89 -9.22 -16.13
N GLN A 98 -31.24 -8.15 -16.56
CA GLN A 98 -30.25 -8.21 -17.61
C GLN A 98 -28.97 -8.95 -17.15
N GLN A 99 -28.47 -8.65 -15.96
CA GLN A 99 -27.22 -9.23 -15.44
C GLN A 99 -27.35 -10.72 -15.09
N ALA A 100 -28.50 -11.09 -14.55
CA ALA A 100 -28.78 -12.46 -14.12
C ALA A 100 -29.57 -13.28 -15.15
N LEU A 101 -29.95 -12.68 -16.31
CA LEU A 101 -30.77 -13.30 -17.33
C LEU A 101 -32.12 -13.79 -16.77
N LEU A 102 -32.77 -12.95 -15.94
CA LEU A 102 -34.06 -13.28 -15.35
C LEU A 102 -35.18 -13.09 -16.39
N ASP A 103 -36.05 -14.07 -16.49
CA ASP A 103 -37.30 -13.93 -17.22
C ASP A 103 -38.41 -13.35 -16.32
N ASP A 104 -39.63 -13.27 -16.83
CA ASP A 104 -40.75 -12.67 -16.11
C ASP A 104 -41.15 -13.50 -14.87
N ASP A 105 -41.07 -14.85 -14.95
CA ASP A 105 -41.34 -15.73 -13.81
C ASP A 105 -40.30 -15.54 -12.70
N ASP A 106 -39.02 -15.46 -13.06
CA ASP A 106 -37.94 -15.20 -12.11
C ASP A 106 -38.10 -13.84 -11.42
N ARG A 107 -38.51 -12.80 -12.20
CA ARG A 107 -38.82 -11.46 -11.64
C ARG A 107 -39.98 -11.49 -10.66
N ASP A 108 -41.08 -12.17 -11.00
CA ASP A 108 -42.24 -12.32 -10.15
C ASP A 108 -41.93 -13.08 -8.86
N ILE A 109 -41.16 -14.18 -8.93
CA ILE A 109 -40.70 -14.91 -7.74
C ILE A 109 -39.85 -14.02 -6.83
N LEU A 110 -38.88 -13.28 -7.43
CA LEU A 110 -38.03 -12.36 -6.69
C LEU A 110 -38.80 -11.26 -5.99
N LEU A 111 -39.71 -10.58 -6.71
CA LEU A 111 -40.56 -9.53 -6.15
C LEU A 111 -41.50 -10.06 -5.06
N LEU A 112 -42.07 -11.25 -5.26
CA LEU A 112 -42.93 -11.90 -4.29
C LEU A 112 -42.19 -12.20 -2.97
N SER A 113 -40.95 -12.65 -3.08
CA SER A 113 -40.10 -12.94 -1.89
C SER A 113 -39.70 -11.70 -1.11
N ILE A 114 -39.59 -10.53 -1.78
CA ILE A 114 -39.19 -9.26 -1.18
C ILE A 114 -40.39 -8.48 -0.61
N ALA A 115 -41.53 -8.57 -1.27
CA ALA A 115 -42.68 -7.73 -0.97
C ALA A 115 -43.14 -7.75 0.50
N PRO A 116 -43.14 -8.88 1.24
CA PRO A 116 -43.46 -8.92 2.66
C PRO A 116 -42.46 -8.19 3.58
N GLN A 117 -41.25 -7.88 3.08
CA GLN A 117 -40.25 -7.11 3.82
C GLN A 117 -40.44 -5.60 3.66
N VAL A 118 -41.14 -5.19 2.58
CA VAL A 118 -41.36 -3.78 2.22
C VAL A 118 -42.70 -3.28 2.70
N ASP A 119 -43.75 -4.10 2.59
CA ASP A 119 -45.14 -3.69 2.83
C ASP A 119 -45.81 -4.65 3.82
N VAL A 120 -46.31 -4.07 4.95
CA VAL A 120 -46.99 -4.81 6.01
C VAL A 120 -48.31 -5.41 5.52
N ASP A 121 -49.06 -4.68 4.66
CA ASP A 121 -50.32 -5.16 4.12
C ASP A 121 -50.16 -6.41 3.24
N ILE A 122 -49.00 -6.54 2.56
CA ILE A 122 -48.65 -7.77 1.82
C ILE A 122 -48.37 -8.92 2.79
N ARG A 123 -47.70 -8.65 3.87
CA ARG A 123 -47.46 -9.66 4.91
C ARG A 123 -48.78 -10.27 5.42
N ASP A 124 -49.75 -9.41 5.65
CA ASP A 124 -51.07 -9.83 6.04
C ASP A 124 -51.83 -10.58 4.93
N ALA A 125 -51.64 -10.16 3.66
CA ALA A 125 -52.22 -10.87 2.52
C ALA A 125 -51.61 -12.27 2.35
N VAL A 126 -50.29 -12.42 2.52
CA VAL A 126 -49.60 -13.71 2.54
C VAL A 126 -50.11 -14.61 3.65
N ALA A 127 -50.28 -14.09 4.86
CA ALA A 127 -50.81 -14.84 6.00
C ALA A 127 -52.26 -15.34 5.75
N ARG A 128 -53.09 -14.51 5.13
CA ARG A 128 -54.46 -14.91 4.71
C ARG A 128 -54.44 -15.95 3.59
N PHE A 129 -53.57 -15.80 2.61
CA PHE A 129 -53.41 -16.79 1.55
C PHE A 129 -52.93 -18.16 2.08
N ASN A 130 -52.09 -18.18 3.12
CA ASN A 130 -51.67 -19.37 3.80
C ASN A 130 -52.70 -19.98 4.78
N ASP A 131 -53.85 -19.32 5.01
CA ASP A 131 -54.82 -19.65 6.05
C ASP A 131 -54.19 -19.80 7.46
N ASN A 132 -53.10 -19.08 7.69
CA ASN A 132 -52.33 -19.14 8.93
C ASN A 132 -51.69 -17.77 9.25
N LEU A 133 -52.20 -17.10 10.28
CA LEU A 133 -51.73 -15.77 10.68
C LEU A 133 -50.26 -15.71 11.10
N LEU A 134 -49.67 -16.86 11.44
CA LEU A 134 -48.24 -16.96 11.76
C LEU A 134 -47.36 -17.24 10.54
N ALA A 135 -47.95 -17.67 9.41
CA ALA A 135 -47.23 -17.99 8.16
C ALA A 135 -47.17 -16.74 7.25
N ASN A 136 -46.44 -15.73 7.70
CA ASN A 136 -46.27 -14.44 7.04
C ASN A 136 -45.03 -14.41 6.11
N TYR A 137 -44.62 -15.54 5.62
CA TYR A 137 -43.45 -15.80 4.75
C TYR A 137 -43.86 -16.45 3.43
N VAL A 138 -43.03 -16.30 2.43
CA VAL A 138 -43.22 -16.89 1.10
C VAL A 138 -42.48 -18.19 1.04
N ASP A 139 -43.20 -19.30 0.87
CA ASP A 139 -42.63 -20.62 0.59
C ASP A 139 -42.76 -20.98 -0.91
N VAL A 140 -42.12 -22.08 -1.31
CA VAL A 140 -42.20 -22.56 -2.71
C VAL A 140 -43.64 -22.91 -3.08
N ARG A 141 -44.42 -23.52 -2.18
CA ARG A 141 -45.83 -23.83 -2.41
C ARG A 141 -46.64 -22.56 -2.73
N LEU A 142 -46.58 -21.53 -1.89
CA LEU A 142 -47.23 -20.27 -2.10
C LEU A 142 -46.86 -19.63 -3.44
N SER A 143 -45.56 -19.63 -3.75
CA SER A 143 -45.06 -19.09 -5.02
C SER A 143 -45.69 -19.79 -6.23
N LEU A 144 -45.75 -21.12 -6.21
CA LEU A 144 -46.37 -21.89 -7.29
C LEU A 144 -47.87 -21.64 -7.40
N GLU A 145 -48.62 -21.65 -6.29
CA GLU A 145 -50.07 -21.46 -6.25
C GLU A 145 -50.48 -20.04 -6.62
N PHE A 146 -49.65 -19.05 -6.24
CA PHE A 146 -49.89 -17.63 -6.57
C PHE A 146 -49.64 -17.31 -8.04
N LEU A 147 -48.57 -17.84 -8.61
CA LEU A 147 -48.15 -17.50 -9.97
C LEU A 147 -48.91 -18.31 -11.04
N ARG A 148 -49.39 -19.50 -10.72
CA ARG A 148 -50.11 -20.38 -11.67
C ARG A 148 -51.34 -21.03 -11.04
N SER A 149 -52.46 -20.94 -11.77
CA SER A 149 -53.70 -21.56 -11.35
C SER A 149 -53.77 -23.05 -11.69
N ASP A 150 -53.22 -23.45 -12.83
CA ASP A 150 -53.25 -24.84 -13.30
C ASP A 150 -52.11 -25.70 -12.74
N THR A 151 -52.38 -27.00 -12.54
CA THR A 151 -51.44 -27.96 -11.96
C THR A 151 -50.26 -28.28 -12.87
N VAL A 152 -50.45 -28.30 -14.19
CA VAL A 152 -49.38 -28.60 -15.17
C VAL A 152 -48.40 -27.44 -15.19
N ASP A 153 -48.89 -26.21 -15.24
CA ASP A 153 -48.09 -24.99 -15.23
C ASP A 153 -47.29 -24.86 -13.89
N ARG A 154 -47.88 -25.26 -12.75
CA ARG A 154 -47.15 -25.34 -11.46
C ARG A 154 -45.98 -26.33 -11.48
N LEU A 155 -46.20 -27.50 -12.13
CA LEU A 155 -45.12 -28.48 -12.28
C LEU A 155 -43.97 -27.93 -13.16
N ALA A 156 -44.27 -27.19 -14.22
CA ALA A 156 -43.28 -26.53 -15.05
C ALA A 156 -42.51 -25.45 -14.24
N LEU A 157 -43.25 -24.61 -13.48
CA LEU A 157 -42.65 -23.56 -12.66
C LEU A 157 -41.79 -24.09 -11.51
N ARG A 158 -42.06 -25.32 -11.02
CA ARG A 158 -41.28 -25.96 -9.95
C ARG A 158 -39.77 -26.04 -10.28
N GLY A 159 -39.41 -26.18 -11.57
CA GLY A 159 -38.02 -26.20 -12.02
C GLY A 159 -37.23 -24.94 -11.66
N ARG A 160 -37.92 -23.80 -11.45
CA ARG A 160 -37.29 -22.53 -11.06
C ARG A 160 -36.72 -22.54 -9.63
N PHE A 161 -37.03 -23.52 -8.84
CA PHE A 161 -36.53 -23.71 -7.47
C PHE A 161 -35.45 -24.81 -7.39
N GLY A 162 -35.04 -25.38 -8.53
CA GLY A 162 -33.95 -26.37 -8.59
C GLY A 162 -32.58 -25.77 -8.26
N PRO A 163 -31.57 -26.60 -7.96
CA PRO A 163 -30.22 -26.12 -7.65
C PRO A 163 -29.60 -25.26 -8.77
N ASP A 164 -29.85 -25.62 -10.02
CA ASP A 164 -29.32 -24.97 -11.21
C ASP A 164 -30.20 -23.82 -11.74
N ALA A 165 -31.33 -23.56 -11.10
CA ALA A 165 -32.26 -22.50 -11.47
C ALA A 165 -31.59 -21.12 -11.33
N THR A 166 -31.96 -20.20 -12.23
CA THR A 166 -31.31 -18.87 -12.38
C THR A 166 -31.24 -18.13 -11.04
N LEU A 167 -32.36 -18.00 -10.31
CA LEU A 167 -32.41 -17.28 -9.04
C LEU A 167 -31.49 -17.88 -7.95
N ARG A 168 -31.38 -19.20 -7.92
CA ARG A 168 -30.51 -19.89 -6.95
C ARG A 168 -29.05 -19.87 -7.37
N ARG A 169 -28.77 -20.13 -8.63
CA ARG A 169 -27.42 -20.09 -9.20
C ARG A 169 -26.80 -18.69 -9.06
N THR A 170 -27.61 -17.63 -9.24
CA THR A 170 -27.19 -16.24 -9.07
C THR A 170 -27.24 -15.77 -7.62
N ARG A 171 -27.67 -16.62 -6.69
CA ARG A 171 -27.83 -16.33 -5.26
C ARG A 171 -28.67 -15.10 -4.97
N LEU A 172 -29.63 -14.78 -5.85
CA LEU A 172 -30.63 -13.73 -5.61
C LEU A 172 -31.68 -14.20 -4.60
N VAL A 173 -31.90 -15.55 -4.56
CA VAL A 173 -32.81 -16.20 -3.63
C VAL A 173 -32.13 -17.45 -3.07
N SER A 174 -32.27 -17.68 -1.77
CA SER A 174 -31.96 -18.95 -1.08
C SER A 174 -33.26 -19.68 -0.68
N LEU A 175 -33.15 -21.01 -0.56
CA LEU A 175 -34.21 -21.81 0.03
C LEU A 175 -33.78 -22.23 1.42
N GLU A 176 -34.53 -21.79 2.44
CA GLU A 176 -34.23 -22.08 3.83
C GLU A 176 -35.24 -23.05 4.40
N ARG A 177 -34.76 -24.03 5.17
CA ARG A 177 -35.61 -25.00 5.84
C ARG A 177 -36.12 -24.44 7.15
N ARG A 178 -37.44 -24.53 7.37
CA ARG A 178 -38.00 -24.28 8.69
C ARG A 178 -38.15 -25.59 9.50
N ASP A 179 -37.92 -25.50 10.80
CA ASP A 179 -37.80 -26.65 11.71
C ASP A 179 -39.08 -27.55 11.77
N SER A 180 -40.23 -27.11 11.27
CA SER A 180 -41.50 -27.81 11.31
C SER A 180 -41.93 -28.53 10.02
N GLY A 181 -41.14 -28.42 8.95
CA GLY A 181 -41.47 -28.97 7.64
C GLY A 181 -40.69 -30.24 7.33
N GLY A 182 -41.34 -31.30 6.82
CA GLY A 182 -40.67 -32.47 6.27
C GLY A 182 -39.70 -32.06 5.12
N ASP A 183 -38.94 -33.04 4.62
CA ASP A 183 -37.94 -32.85 3.54
C ASP A 183 -38.60 -32.68 2.15
N ASN A 184 -39.63 -31.80 2.07
CA ASN A 184 -40.37 -31.54 0.85
C ASN A 184 -40.01 -30.13 0.35
N LEU A 185 -39.60 -30.03 -0.92
CA LEU A 185 -39.27 -28.73 -1.57
C LEU A 185 -40.35 -27.64 -1.39
N LEU A 186 -41.62 -28.05 -1.34
CA LEU A 186 -42.72 -27.12 -1.21
C LEU A 186 -42.78 -26.35 0.12
N SER A 187 -42.17 -26.90 1.17
CA SER A 187 -42.13 -26.30 2.52
C SER A 187 -40.89 -25.40 2.75
N TYR A 188 -40.00 -25.26 1.77
CA TYR A 188 -38.86 -24.37 1.91
C TYR A 188 -39.28 -22.91 1.73
N GLU A 189 -38.80 -22.05 2.62
CA GLU A 189 -38.95 -20.61 2.52
C GLU A 189 -38.09 -20.05 1.40
N VAL A 190 -38.64 -19.15 0.60
CA VAL A 190 -37.96 -18.42 -0.48
C VAL A 190 -37.42 -17.12 0.09
N VAL A 191 -36.15 -17.12 0.49
CA VAL A 191 -35.51 -15.99 1.16
C VAL A 191 -34.70 -15.19 0.15
N PRO A 192 -35.08 -13.91 -0.11
CA PRO A 192 -34.29 -13.06 -1.00
C PRO A 192 -32.98 -12.65 -0.32
N ALA A 193 -31.92 -12.49 -1.09
CA ALA A 193 -30.67 -11.98 -0.56
C ALA A 193 -30.87 -10.54 -0.02
N PRO A 194 -30.42 -10.22 1.20
CA PRO A 194 -30.69 -8.92 1.85
C PRO A 194 -30.29 -7.71 0.98
N ARG A 195 -29.24 -7.83 0.21
CA ARG A 195 -28.74 -6.80 -0.72
C ARG A 195 -29.67 -6.48 -1.89
N VAL A 196 -30.52 -7.44 -2.30
CA VAL A 196 -31.45 -7.23 -3.42
C VAL A 196 -32.49 -6.18 -3.05
N LEU A 197 -32.98 -6.19 -1.84
CA LEU A 197 -33.88 -5.15 -1.34
C LEU A 197 -33.23 -3.78 -1.34
N GLN A 198 -31.99 -3.66 -0.84
CA GLN A 198 -31.24 -2.39 -0.84
C GLN A 198 -31.02 -1.86 -2.26
N LEU A 199 -30.67 -2.75 -3.19
CA LEU A 199 -30.50 -2.39 -4.60
C LEU A 199 -31.81 -1.90 -5.21
N LEU A 200 -32.95 -2.57 -4.94
CA LEU A 200 -34.25 -2.17 -5.43
C LEU A 200 -34.72 -0.84 -4.86
N LEU A 201 -34.29 -0.49 -3.65
CA LEU A 201 -34.54 0.84 -3.04
C LEU A 201 -33.67 1.94 -3.69
N GLY A 202 -32.81 1.61 -4.63
CA GLY A 202 -31.94 2.56 -5.33
C GLY A 202 -30.64 2.88 -4.61
N ASP A 203 -30.38 2.22 -3.49
CA ASP A 203 -29.16 2.42 -2.71
C ASP A 203 -28.01 1.58 -3.26
N GLN A 204 -27.11 2.24 -3.98
CA GLN A 204 -25.93 1.62 -4.60
C GLN A 204 -24.69 1.65 -3.70
N GLY A 205 -24.73 2.32 -2.56
CA GLY A 205 -23.56 2.61 -1.73
C GLY A 205 -23.46 1.79 -0.44
N LEU A 206 -24.50 1.05 -0.06
CA LEU A 206 -24.46 0.25 1.16
C LEU A 206 -23.79 -1.11 0.91
N LEU A 207 -22.68 -1.31 1.60
CA LEU A 207 -22.07 -2.62 1.76
C LEU A 207 -22.95 -3.49 2.66
N ASP A 208 -22.97 -4.79 2.40
CA ASP A 208 -23.56 -5.76 3.32
C ASP A 208 -22.95 -5.55 4.72
N VAL A 209 -23.79 -5.60 5.75
CA VAL A 209 -23.35 -5.43 7.14
C VAL A 209 -22.26 -6.43 7.52
N SER A 210 -22.26 -7.62 6.93
CA SER A 210 -21.21 -8.64 7.10
C SER A 210 -19.84 -8.21 6.57
N MET A 211 -19.80 -7.25 5.65
CA MET A 211 -18.58 -6.73 5.02
C MET A 211 -18.11 -5.42 5.65
N ALA A 212 -18.84 -4.89 6.62
CA ALA A 212 -18.47 -3.67 7.33
C ALA A 212 -17.08 -3.84 7.99
N GLY A 213 -16.17 -2.95 7.65
CA GLY A 213 -14.80 -2.97 8.17
C GLY A 213 -13.78 -3.79 7.38
N ILE A 214 -14.19 -4.64 6.42
CA ILE A 214 -13.26 -5.37 5.54
C ILE A 214 -13.34 -4.93 4.09
N ALA A 215 -14.44 -4.32 3.67
CA ALA A 215 -14.65 -3.85 2.31
C ALA A 215 -14.96 -2.35 2.27
N THR A 216 -14.56 -1.71 1.19
CA THR A 216 -14.89 -0.32 0.86
C THR A 216 -15.47 -0.24 -0.55
N PHE A 217 -16.48 0.59 -0.72
CA PHE A 217 -17.10 0.86 -2.02
C PHE A 217 -16.97 2.33 -2.36
N HIS A 218 -16.47 2.63 -3.56
CA HIS A 218 -16.37 4.01 -4.04
C HIS A 218 -16.33 4.06 -5.57
N ARG A 219 -16.57 5.24 -6.13
CA ARG A 219 -16.40 5.49 -7.55
C ARG A 219 -14.98 5.99 -7.84
N PRO A 220 -14.35 5.52 -8.90
CA PRO A 220 -13.00 5.94 -9.25
C PRO A 220 -12.98 7.43 -9.63
N THR A 221 -11.95 8.12 -9.16
CA THR A 221 -11.73 9.55 -9.41
C THR A 221 -10.46 9.82 -10.21
N VAL A 222 -9.51 8.89 -10.17
CA VAL A 222 -8.22 9.02 -10.83
C VAL A 222 -8.33 8.58 -12.29
N ARG A 223 -7.80 9.38 -13.21
CA ARG A 223 -7.74 9.06 -14.64
C ARG A 223 -6.42 8.41 -14.99
N LEU A 224 -6.40 7.58 -16.04
CA LEU A 224 -5.17 6.89 -16.51
C LEU A 224 -4.05 7.86 -16.91
N ASP A 225 -4.38 9.06 -17.38
CA ASP A 225 -3.39 10.09 -17.73
C ASP A 225 -2.65 10.66 -16.50
N GLN A 226 -3.19 10.45 -15.31
CA GLN A 226 -2.57 10.81 -14.03
C GLN A 226 -1.67 9.69 -13.47
N VAL A 227 -1.68 8.51 -14.08
CA VAL A 227 -0.81 7.39 -13.66
C VAL A 227 0.44 7.37 -14.52
N VAL A 228 1.59 7.57 -13.88
CA VAL A 228 2.87 7.61 -14.58
C VAL A 228 3.47 6.20 -14.59
N LEU A 229 3.60 5.62 -15.77
CA LEU A 229 4.20 4.30 -16.02
C LEU A 229 5.15 4.36 -17.20
N PRO A 230 6.05 3.37 -17.35
CA PRO A 230 6.85 3.21 -18.55
C PRO A 230 5.99 3.09 -19.81
N PRO A 231 6.42 3.65 -20.94
CA PRO A 231 5.66 3.57 -22.17
C PRO A 231 5.49 2.12 -22.65
N GLY A 232 4.25 1.71 -22.93
CA GLY A 232 3.94 0.39 -23.47
C GLY A 232 3.61 -0.70 -22.43
N ASP A 233 3.90 -0.51 -21.17
CA ASP A 233 3.62 -1.52 -20.12
C ASP A 233 2.12 -1.71 -19.88
N LEU A 234 1.33 -0.66 -20.10
CA LEU A 234 -0.11 -0.66 -19.87
C LEU A 234 -0.92 -1.17 -21.07
N ASP A 235 -0.41 -1.05 -22.30
CA ASP A 235 -1.15 -1.34 -23.53
C ASP A 235 -1.68 -2.79 -23.61
N PRO A 236 -0.92 -3.84 -23.25
CA PRO A 236 -1.41 -5.21 -23.25
C PRO A 236 -2.57 -5.41 -22.26
N LEU A 237 -2.48 -4.79 -21.08
CA LEU A 237 -3.51 -4.87 -20.05
C LEU A 237 -4.79 -4.15 -20.50
N LEU A 238 -4.69 -2.96 -21.06
CA LEU A 238 -5.86 -2.22 -21.57
C LEU A 238 -6.54 -2.98 -22.69
N THR A 239 -5.78 -3.53 -23.64
CA THR A 239 -6.33 -4.34 -24.74
C THR A 239 -7.12 -5.54 -24.22
N LEU A 240 -6.58 -6.22 -23.20
CA LEU A 240 -7.25 -7.36 -22.54
C LEU A 240 -8.54 -6.94 -21.85
N LEU A 241 -8.50 -5.86 -21.09
CA LEU A 241 -9.64 -5.33 -20.33
C LEU A 241 -10.75 -4.85 -21.25
N ASP A 242 -10.43 -4.12 -22.32
CA ASP A 242 -11.37 -3.64 -23.30
C ASP A 242 -12.04 -4.81 -24.05
N ALA A 243 -11.27 -5.80 -24.45
CA ALA A 243 -11.80 -7.01 -25.11
C ALA A 243 -12.74 -7.78 -24.18
N TRP A 244 -12.38 -7.95 -22.89
CA TRP A 244 -13.22 -8.61 -21.92
C TRP A 244 -14.50 -7.80 -21.65
N HIS A 245 -14.40 -6.48 -21.50
CA HIS A 245 -15.54 -5.58 -21.30
C HIS A 245 -16.51 -5.63 -22.46
N HIS A 246 -16.03 -5.57 -23.70
CA HIS A 246 -16.86 -5.67 -24.90
C HIS A 246 -17.59 -7.02 -24.99
N ARG A 247 -16.90 -8.13 -24.73
CA ARG A 247 -17.52 -9.46 -24.72
C ARG A 247 -18.59 -9.58 -23.65
N SER A 248 -18.35 -9.05 -22.47
CA SER A 248 -19.33 -9.02 -21.38
C SER A 248 -20.57 -8.21 -21.77
N ALA A 249 -20.38 -7.04 -22.36
CA ALA A 249 -21.47 -6.18 -22.82
C ALA A 249 -22.31 -6.84 -23.94
N GLN A 250 -21.65 -7.54 -24.87
CA GLN A 250 -22.34 -8.29 -25.93
C GLN A 250 -23.16 -9.47 -25.39
N ALA A 251 -22.60 -10.22 -24.44
CA ALA A 251 -23.29 -11.36 -23.85
C ALA A 251 -24.54 -10.97 -23.06
N LEU A 252 -24.58 -9.75 -22.53
CA LEU A 252 -25.72 -9.21 -21.76
C LEU A 252 -26.82 -8.58 -22.65
N GLN A 253 -26.66 -8.55 -23.99
CA GLN A 253 -27.69 -8.05 -24.85
C GLN A 253 -28.84 -9.07 -25.00
N PRO A 254 -30.11 -8.63 -25.00
CA PRO A 254 -31.25 -9.52 -25.19
C PRO A 254 -31.13 -10.31 -26.50
N GLY A 255 -31.27 -11.63 -26.42
CA GLY A 255 -31.16 -12.53 -27.62
C GLY A 255 -29.72 -12.76 -28.09
N SER A 256 -28.72 -12.39 -27.32
CA SER A 256 -27.32 -12.62 -27.69
C SER A 256 -27.00 -14.13 -27.77
N PRO A 257 -26.34 -14.58 -28.84
CA PRO A 257 -25.85 -15.96 -28.93
C PRO A 257 -24.59 -16.21 -28.07
N PHE A 258 -24.02 -15.17 -27.46
CA PHE A 258 -22.78 -15.25 -26.71
C PHE A 258 -23.04 -15.51 -25.21
N SER A 259 -22.33 -16.46 -24.64
CA SER A 259 -22.29 -16.66 -23.18
C SER A 259 -21.41 -15.59 -22.50
N LEU A 260 -21.69 -15.29 -21.23
CA LEU A 260 -20.81 -14.45 -20.42
C LEU A 260 -19.37 -15.01 -20.43
N PRO A 261 -18.36 -14.16 -20.66
CA PRO A 261 -16.97 -14.61 -20.56
C PRO A 261 -16.67 -15.04 -19.11
N PRO A 262 -15.70 -15.95 -18.94
CA PRO A 262 -15.22 -16.29 -17.60
C PRO A 262 -14.69 -15.04 -16.88
N GLY A 263 -14.63 -15.08 -15.57
CA GLY A 263 -14.04 -14.02 -14.77
C GLY A 263 -12.61 -13.72 -15.20
N LEU A 264 -12.24 -12.46 -15.18
CA LEU A 264 -10.89 -12.00 -15.50
C LEU A 264 -10.17 -11.62 -14.20
N VAL A 265 -9.06 -12.30 -13.92
CA VAL A 265 -8.20 -12.00 -12.78
C VAL A 265 -6.90 -11.39 -13.26
N VAL A 266 -6.58 -10.20 -12.75
CA VAL A 266 -5.35 -9.45 -13.04
C VAL A 266 -4.58 -9.23 -11.75
N GLU A 267 -3.27 -9.39 -11.79
CA GLU A 267 -2.39 -9.10 -10.65
C GLU A 267 -1.55 -7.85 -10.93
N ILE A 268 -1.54 -6.92 -9.97
CA ILE A 268 -0.70 -5.72 -9.96
C ILE A 268 0.22 -5.82 -8.74
N SER A 269 1.50 -6.03 -8.98
CA SER A 269 2.51 -6.20 -7.95
C SER A 269 3.49 -5.04 -7.91
N GLY A 270 4.23 -4.92 -6.83
CA GLY A 270 5.33 -3.95 -6.70
C GLY A 270 5.48 -3.37 -5.30
N PRO A 271 6.58 -2.67 -5.03
CA PRO A 271 6.87 -2.08 -3.74
C PRO A 271 5.79 -1.11 -3.24
N PRO A 272 5.72 -0.84 -1.93
CA PRO A 272 4.79 0.15 -1.39
C PRO A 272 4.99 1.54 -1.99
N GLY A 273 3.90 2.22 -2.33
CA GLY A 273 3.95 3.60 -2.85
C GLY A 273 4.28 3.76 -4.33
N THR A 274 4.42 2.67 -5.10
CA THR A 274 4.68 2.71 -6.56
C THR A 274 3.47 3.07 -7.41
N GLY A 275 2.27 3.21 -6.81
CA GLY A 275 1.08 3.65 -7.54
C GLY A 275 0.06 2.55 -7.85
N LYS A 276 0.16 1.36 -7.27
CA LYS A 276 -0.80 0.25 -7.47
C LYS A 276 -2.25 0.69 -7.33
N SER A 277 -2.60 1.32 -6.22
CA SER A 277 -3.98 1.79 -5.97
C SER A 277 -4.41 2.88 -6.96
N MET A 278 -3.50 3.78 -7.37
CA MET A 278 -3.80 4.77 -8.42
C MET A 278 -4.06 4.11 -9.77
N LEU A 279 -3.30 3.07 -10.11
CA LEU A 279 -3.51 2.31 -11.35
C LEU A 279 -4.86 1.58 -11.32
N VAL A 280 -5.20 0.93 -10.21
CA VAL A 280 -6.51 0.28 -10.02
C VAL A 280 -7.65 1.29 -10.21
N GLU A 281 -7.54 2.47 -9.61
CA GLU A 281 -8.47 3.59 -9.79
C GLU A 281 -8.57 4.01 -11.27
N GLY A 282 -7.43 4.20 -11.94
CA GLY A 282 -7.36 4.59 -13.35
C GLY A 282 -7.99 3.56 -14.28
N LEU A 283 -7.77 2.25 -14.04
CA LEU A 283 -8.38 1.16 -14.79
C LEU A 283 -9.89 1.12 -14.59
N ALA A 284 -10.36 1.28 -13.35
CA ALA A 284 -11.79 1.33 -13.06
C ALA A 284 -12.46 2.56 -13.70
N TYR A 285 -11.78 3.72 -13.68
CA TYR A 285 -12.27 4.92 -14.36
C TYR A 285 -12.37 4.71 -15.89
N HIS A 286 -11.36 4.08 -16.49
CA HIS A 286 -11.35 3.76 -17.91
C HIS A 286 -12.52 2.86 -18.31
N LEU A 287 -12.80 1.83 -17.49
CA LEU A 287 -13.91 0.90 -17.69
C LEU A 287 -15.27 1.46 -17.20
N GLN A 288 -15.29 2.66 -16.60
CA GLN A 288 -16.47 3.27 -15.99
C GLN A 288 -17.17 2.38 -14.96
N LYS A 289 -16.39 1.60 -14.21
CA LYS A 289 -16.88 0.70 -13.16
C LYS A 289 -16.56 1.27 -11.78
N PRO A 290 -17.50 1.17 -10.81
CA PRO A 290 -17.18 1.43 -9.42
C PRO A 290 -16.21 0.37 -8.89
N ILE A 291 -15.55 0.67 -7.78
CA ILE A 291 -14.59 -0.22 -7.12
C ILE A 291 -15.23 -0.78 -5.85
N LEU A 292 -15.15 -2.09 -5.69
CA LEU A 292 -15.36 -2.80 -4.43
C LEU A 292 -14.01 -3.34 -3.97
N ALA A 293 -13.37 -2.65 -3.04
CA ALA A 293 -12.06 -3.03 -2.53
C ALA A 293 -12.19 -3.77 -1.19
N ILE A 294 -11.48 -4.88 -1.07
CA ILE A 294 -11.43 -5.74 0.11
C ILE A 294 -10.01 -5.75 0.65
N ASP A 295 -9.88 -5.52 1.93
CA ASP A 295 -8.61 -5.67 2.65
C ASP A 295 -8.28 -7.17 2.82
N ALA A 296 -7.43 -7.68 1.92
CA ALA A 296 -7.03 -9.08 1.92
C ALA A 296 -6.16 -9.42 3.15
N THR A 297 -5.52 -8.44 3.77
CA THR A 297 -4.75 -8.65 5.01
C THR A 297 -5.70 -9.08 6.13
N ARG A 298 -6.83 -8.40 6.29
CA ARG A 298 -7.85 -8.78 7.29
C ARG A 298 -8.49 -10.11 6.98
N LEU A 299 -8.76 -10.41 5.69
CA LEU A 299 -9.24 -11.74 5.30
C LEU A 299 -8.25 -12.84 5.67
N SER A 300 -6.95 -12.57 5.60
CA SER A 300 -5.92 -13.56 5.95
C SER A 300 -5.94 -13.98 7.42
N GLU A 301 -6.51 -13.17 8.29
CA GLU A 301 -6.64 -13.44 9.72
C GLU A 301 -7.90 -14.24 10.09
N MET A 302 -8.85 -14.42 9.15
CA MET A 302 -10.12 -15.10 9.36
C MET A 302 -10.02 -16.63 9.16
N ALA A 303 -11.01 -17.36 9.67
CA ALA A 303 -11.14 -18.79 9.38
C ALA A 303 -11.53 -19.03 7.91
N ASP A 304 -11.12 -20.16 7.33
CA ASP A 304 -11.32 -20.48 5.90
C ASP A 304 -12.79 -20.41 5.47
N VAL A 305 -13.72 -20.84 6.31
CA VAL A 305 -15.19 -20.77 6.07
C VAL A 305 -15.66 -19.31 5.96
N ASP A 306 -15.14 -18.42 6.81
CA ASP A 306 -15.49 -17.01 6.79
C ASP A 306 -14.86 -16.31 5.58
N VAL A 307 -13.63 -16.66 5.21
CA VAL A 307 -12.98 -16.17 3.98
C VAL A 307 -13.84 -16.54 2.77
N GLN A 308 -14.24 -17.81 2.67
CA GLN A 308 -15.08 -18.29 1.58
C GLN A 308 -16.42 -17.54 1.51
N ARG A 309 -17.11 -17.40 2.63
CA ARG A 309 -18.40 -16.69 2.70
C ARG A 309 -18.26 -15.23 2.30
N ASN A 310 -17.27 -14.53 2.83
CA ASN A 310 -17.06 -13.11 2.55
C ASN A 310 -16.65 -12.88 1.09
N LEU A 311 -15.80 -13.72 0.52
CA LEU A 311 -15.43 -13.62 -0.89
C LEU A 311 -16.61 -13.87 -1.82
N TYR A 312 -17.43 -14.90 -1.57
CA TYR A 312 -18.64 -15.12 -2.34
C TYR A 312 -19.61 -13.93 -2.26
N SER A 313 -19.84 -13.40 -1.05
CA SER A 313 -20.70 -12.23 -0.87
C SER A 313 -20.15 -11.01 -1.64
N SER A 314 -18.84 -10.82 -1.61
CA SER A 314 -18.18 -9.72 -2.32
C SER A 314 -18.28 -9.82 -3.84
N LEU A 315 -18.06 -11.02 -4.39
CA LEU A 315 -18.17 -11.27 -5.83
C LEU A 315 -19.60 -11.08 -6.31
N ASP A 316 -20.55 -11.62 -5.58
CA ASP A 316 -21.96 -11.45 -5.89
C ASP A 316 -22.36 -9.96 -5.82
N GLN A 317 -21.85 -9.23 -4.83
CA GLN A 317 -22.11 -7.78 -4.75
C GLN A 317 -21.43 -7.02 -5.89
N ALA A 318 -20.16 -7.32 -6.19
CA ALA A 318 -19.46 -6.69 -7.31
C ALA A 318 -20.22 -6.90 -8.64
N ARG A 319 -20.75 -8.11 -8.84
CA ARG A 319 -21.57 -8.42 -10.02
C ARG A 319 -22.87 -7.62 -10.07
N LEU A 320 -23.60 -7.54 -8.93
CA LEU A 320 -24.89 -6.85 -8.86
C LEU A 320 -24.79 -5.35 -9.14
N ILE A 321 -23.70 -4.71 -8.72
CA ILE A 321 -23.46 -3.28 -8.93
C ILE A 321 -22.54 -3.00 -10.11
N ASP A 322 -22.18 -4.02 -10.87
CA ASP A 322 -21.23 -3.96 -11.99
C ASP A 322 -19.87 -3.32 -11.60
N ALA A 323 -19.39 -3.67 -10.40
CA ALA A 323 -18.14 -3.16 -9.86
C ALA A 323 -16.94 -4.02 -10.25
N MET A 324 -15.77 -3.41 -10.28
CA MET A 324 -14.49 -4.08 -10.28
C MET A 324 -14.15 -4.52 -8.85
N LEU A 325 -13.93 -5.82 -8.63
CA LEU A 325 -13.49 -6.33 -7.33
C LEU A 325 -11.98 -6.15 -7.19
N VAL A 326 -11.55 -5.62 -6.07
CA VAL A 326 -10.13 -5.46 -5.73
C VAL A 326 -9.83 -6.19 -4.44
N LEU A 327 -8.89 -7.13 -4.46
CA LEU A 327 -8.32 -7.73 -3.25
C LEU A 327 -6.98 -7.03 -2.98
N ASP A 328 -6.97 -6.14 -2.00
CA ASP A 328 -5.80 -5.30 -1.71
C ASP A 328 -4.88 -5.96 -0.67
N GLY A 329 -3.59 -6.14 -1.02
CA GLY A 329 -2.60 -6.72 -0.13
C GLY A 329 -2.71 -8.23 0.05
N VAL A 330 -2.76 -9.00 -1.04
CA VAL A 330 -2.97 -10.47 -1.01
C VAL A 330 -1.77 -11.29 -0.50
N ASP A 331 -0.64 -10.64 -0.18
CA ASP A 331 0.61 -11.31 0.19
C ASP A 331 0.45 -12.37 1.30
N GLY A 332 -0.32 -12.05 2.35
CA GLY A 332 -0.59 -13.00 3.44
C GLY A 332 -1.67 -14.04 3.11
N LEU A 333 -2.70 -13.63 2.37
CA LEU A 333 -3.84 -14.49 2.01
C LEU A 333 -3.43 -15.58 1.02
N LEU A 334 -2.61 -15.23 0.04
CA LEU A 334 -2.20 -16.07 -1.08
C LEU A 334 -0.72 -16.48 -1.02
N ALA A 335 -0.10 -16.43 0.16
CA ALA A 335 1.26 -16.87 0.38
C ALA A 335 1.43 -18.37 0.07
N LYS A 336 2.65 -18.76 -0.33
CA LYS A 336 3.01 -20.17 -0.52
C LYS A 336 2.69 -21.01 0.71
N GLY A 337 1.88 -22.07 0.52
CA GLY A 337 1.47 -22.97 1.60
C GLY A 337 0.34 -22.48 2.48
N SER A 338 -0.33 -21.39 2.15
CA SER A 338 -1.55 -20.95 2.83
C SER A 338 -2.73 -21.85 2.45
N SER A 339 -3.48 -22.34 3.44
CA SER A 339 -4.73 -23.13 3.22
C SER A 339 -5.79 -22.35 2.46
N LYS A 340 -5.70 -21.03 2.45
CA LYS A 340 -6.69 -20.13 1.85
C LYS A 340 -6.55 -19.99 0.34
N VAL A 341 -5.42 -20.41 -0.24
CA VAL A 341 -5.19 -20.37 -1.69
C VAL A 341 -6.25 -21.16 -2.43
N ASP A 342 -6.52 -22.40 -1.99
CA ASP A 342 -7.54 -23.26 -2.63
C ASP A 342 -8.94 -22.66 -2.51
N VAL A 343 -9.27 -22.09 -1.34
CA VAL A 343 -10.57 -21.43 -1.08
C VAL A 343 -10.77 -20.25 -2.03
N VAL A 344 -9.76 -19.37 -2.16
CA VAL A 344 -9.82 -18.20 -3.05
C VAL A 344 -9.91 -18.64 -4.51
N GLN A 345 -9.15 -19.66 -4.89
CA GLN A 345 -9.13 -20.21 -6.24
C GLN A 345 -10.51 -20.77 -6.65
N ASP A 346 -11.14 -21.57 -5.79
CA ASP A 346 -12.46 -22.13 -6.05
C ASP A 346 -13.54 -21.05 -6.20
N VAL A 347 -13.45 -20.01 -5.37
CA VAL A 347 -14.39 -18.89 -5.41
C VAL A 347 -14.22 -18.09 -6.71
N LEU A 348 -12.98 -17.78 -7.10
CA LEU A 348 -12.71 -16.95 -8.30
C LEU A 348 -13.00 -17.67 -9.61
N ARG A 349 -12.77 -18.99 -9.69
CA ARG A 349 -13.02 -19.79 -10.91
C ARG A 349 -14.48 -19.79 -11.37
N GLY A 350 -15.41 -19.75 -10.43
CA GLY A 350 -16.86 -19.86 -10.71
C GLY A 350 -17.53 -18.53 -11.03
N HIS A 351 -16.83 -17.40 -10.99
CA HIS A 351 -17.48 -16.09 -10.99
C HIS A 351 -17.06 -15.21 -12.17
N PRO A 352 -17.99 -14.68 -12.99
CA PRO A 352 -17.70 -13.88 -14.18
C PRO A 352 -17.39 -12.41 -13.86
N ALA A 353 -16.75 -12.11 -12.72
CA ALA A 353 -16.37 -10.75 -12.34
C ALA A 353 -14.94 -10.40 -12.76
N LEU A 354 -14.69 -9.12 -13.00
CA LEU A 354 -13.34 -8.57 -13.09
C LEU A 354 -12.76 -8.41 -11.69
N THR A 355 -11.67 -9.11 -11.41
CA THR A 355 -10.98 -9.09 -10.13
C THR A 355 -9.54 -8.62 -10.31
N VAL A 356 -9.13 -7.66 -9.51
CA VAL A 356 -7.74 -7.17 -9.46
C VAL A 356 -7.14 -7.56 -8.10
N LEU A 357 -6.00 -8.24 -8.15
CA LEU A 357 -5.20 -8.59 -6.98
C LEU A 357 -4.05 -7.60 -6.86
N THR A 358 -3.81 -7.05 -5.67
CA THR A 358 -2.61 -6.25 -5.42
C THR A 358 -1.67 -6.96 -4.45
N SER A 359 -0.38 -7.00 -4.78
CA SER A 359 0.66 -7.63 -3.96
C SER A 359 1.90 -6.75 -3.85
N ARG A 360 2.79 -7.04 -2.90
CA ARG A 360 4.09 -6.39 -2.79
C ARG A 360 5.13 -7.07 -3.65
N ASP A 361 5.11 -8.40 -3.65
CA ASP A 361 6.05 -9.24 -4.39
C ASP A 361 5.36 -10.51 -4.89
N THR A 362 5.40 -10.76 -6.18
CA THR A 362 4.89 -11.99 -6.81
C THR A 362 5.62 -13.25 -6.35
N ALA A 363 6.88 -13.13 -5.95
CA ALA A 363 7.68 -14.29 -5.50
C ALA A 363 7.18 -14.93 -4.21
N VAL A 364 6.41 -14.20 -3.41
CA VAL A 364 5.80 -14.68 -2.16
C VAL A 364 4.53 -15.48 -2.41
N LEU A 365 3.85 -15.23 -3.53
CA LEU A 365 2.57 -15.82 -3.85
C LEU A 365 2.70 -17.30 -4.26
N ASP A 366 1.60 -18.06 -4.06
CA ASP A 366 1.54 -19.46 -4.42
C ASP A 366 1.55 -19.64 -5.96
N PRO A 367 2.39 -20.51 -6.53
CA PRO A 367 2.45 -20.73 -7.98
C PRO A 367 1.15 -21.26 -8.60
N ASN A 368 0.24 -21.85 -7.82
CA ASN A 368 -1.06 -22.31 -8.32
C ASN A 368 -1.93 -21.15 -8.84
N LEU A 369 -1.64 -19.90 -8.42
CA LEU A 369 -2.30 -18.70 -8.95
C LEU A 369 -2.08 -18.50 -10.45
N ASP A 370 -0.99 -19.02 -11.02
CA ASP A 370 -0.68 -18.93 -12.46
C ASP A 370 -1.76 -19.55 -13.35
N ARG A 371 -2.61 -20.39 -12.78
CA ARG A 371 -3.69 -21.07 -13.53
C ARG A 371 -4.90 -20.19 -13.79
N PHE A 372 -5.06 -19.08 -13.06
CA PHE A 372 -6.22 -18.21 -13.21
C PHE A 372 -5.89 -16.71 -13.26
N VAL A 373 -4.69 -16.30 -12.91
CA VAL A 373 -4.21 -14.94 -13.19
C VAL A 373 -3.86 -14.84 -14.67
N VAL A 374 -4.66 -14.06 -15.41
CA VAL A 374 -4.52 -13.96 -16.87
C VAL A 374 -3.40 -12.98 -17.25
N GLN A 375 -3.25 -11.91 -16.49
CA GLN A 375 -2.23 -10.89 -16.75
C GLN A 375 -1.61 -10.43 -15.44
N ARG A 376 -0.29 -10.24 -15.47
CA ARG A 376 0.49 -9.64 -14.38
C ARG A 376 1.14 -8.35 -14.84
N LEU A 377 1.09 -7.37 -13.99
CA LEU A 377 1.80 -6.10 -14.16
C LEU A 377 2.63 -5.83 -12.91
N MET A 378 3.94 -5.70 -13.11
CA MET A 378 4.88 -5.37 -12.03
C MET A 378 5.21 -3.88 -12.09
N LEU A 379 4.96 -3.17 -11.02
CA LEU A 379 5.29 -1.75 -10.86
C LEU A 379 6.61 -1.61 -10.11
N ASP A 380 7.63 -1.19 -10.81
CA ASP A 380 8.92 -0.87 -10.21
C ASP A 380 8.99 0.56 -9.68
N THR A 381 10.07 0.88 -8.98
CA THR A 381 10.37 2.26 -8.61
C THR A 381 10.57 3.09 -9.89
N PRO A 382 9.87 4.23 -10.04
CA PRO A 382 9.88 4.99 -11.29
C PRO A 382 11.28 5.49 -11.65
N ALA A 383 11.59 5.53 -12.95
CA ALA A 383 12.82 6.07 -13.51
C ALA A 383 12.92 7.60 -13.29
N PRO A 384 14.11 8.23 -13.39
CA PRO A 384 14.26 9.67 -13.14
C PRO A 384 13.31 10.56 -13.96
N GLN A 385 13.06 10.23 -15.22
CA GLN A 385 12.13 10.95 -16.08
C GLN A 385 10.68 10.81 -15.65
N GLU A 386 10.31 9.61 -15.16
CA GLU A 386 8.98 9.33 -14.63
C GLU A 386 8.78 10.04 -13.28
N ARG A 387 9.80 10.02 -12.41
CA ARG A 387 9.77 10.79 -11.16
C ARG A 387 9.56 12.29 -11.41
N LYS A 388 10.25 12.86 -12.41
CA LYS A 388 10.03 14.25 -12.80
C LYS A 388 8.56 14.50 -13.18
N LYS A 389 7.96 13.63 -14.00
CA LYS A 389 6.53 13.73 -14.35
C LYS A 389 5.63 13.66 -13.11
N ILE A 390 5.99 12.81 -12.12
CA ILE A 390 5.24 12.72 -10.87
C ILE A 390 5.38 14.00 -10.04
N TYR A 391 6.57 14.62 -10.00
CA TYR A 391 6.75 15.96 -9.39
C TYR A 391 5.87 17.00 -10.06
N ASP A 392 5.86 17.05 -11.39
CA ASP A 392 5.05 17.98 -12.18
C ASP A 392 3.55 17.75 -11.95
N LEU A 393 3.10 16.48 -11.87
CA LEU A 393 1.71 16.11 -11.63
C LEU A 393 1.18 16.52 -10.26
N HIS A 394 2.06 16.53 -9.25
CA HIS A 394 1.69 16.91 -7.88
C HIS A 394 2.01 18.38 -7.54
N LEU A 395 2.30 19.20 -8.55
CA LEU A 395 2.44 20.64 -8.38
C LEU A 395 1.04 21.27 -8.23
N PRO A 396 0.71 21.91 -7.10
CA PRO A 396 -0.59 22.54 -6.93
C PRO A 396 -0.79 23.72 -7.88
N ASP A 397 -2.05 24.01 -8.22
CA ASP A 397 -2.40 25.17 -9.04
C ASP A 397 -1.88 26.47 -8.40
N GLY A 398 -1.28 27.32 -9.22
CA GLY A 398 -0.72 28.59 -8.79
C GLY A 398 0.68 28.53 -8.16
N VAL A 399 1.25 27.34 -7.96
CA VAL A 399 2.64 27.14 -7.52
C VAL A 399 3.53 26.90 -8.73
N VAL A 400 4.74 27.42 -8.72
CA VAL A 400 5.72 27.19 -9.80
C VAL A 400 7.04 26.69 -9.22
N PHE A 401 7.77 25.91 -10.00
CA PHE A 401 9.16 25.60 -9.70
C PHE A 401 10.06 26.78 -10.10
N GLU A 402 11.09 27.03 -9.32
CA GLU A 402 12.12 28.02 -9.67
C GLU A 402 12.89 27.60 -10.93
N SER A 403 13.23 26.32 -11.04
CA SER A 403 13.93 25.73 -12.19
C SER A 403 13.44 24.28 -12.43
N SER A 404 13.09 23.99 -13.69
CA SER A 404 12.69 22.63 -14.09
C SER A 404 13.89 21.66 -14.16
N ASP A 405 15.08 22.19 -14.43
CA ASP A 405 16.31 21.38 -14.49
C ASP A 405 16.73 20.90 -13.10
N ASP A 406 16.51 21.72 -12.09
CA ASP A 406 16.75 21.36 -10.69
C ASP A 406 15.84 20.24 -10.24
N VAL A 407 14.56 20.24 -10.67
CA VAL A 407 13.61 19.16 -10.38
C VAL A 407 14.08 17.86 -11.02
N MET A 408 14.62 17.93 -12.25
CA MET A 408 15.19 16.75 -12.92
C MET A 408 16.43 16.22 -12.19
N ALA A 409 17.30 17.11 -11.70
CA ALA A 409 18.47 16.75 -10.90
C ALA A 409 18.04 16.06 -9.58
N LEU A 410 17.03 16.60 -8.89
CA LEU A 410 16.47 16.01 -7.68
C LEU A 410 15.77 14.67 -7.96
N ALA A 411 15.06 14.55 -9.08
CA ALA A 411 14.49 13.28 -9.52
C ALA A 411 15.57 12.22 -9.82
N GLY A 412 16.77 12.62 -10.21
CA GLY A 412 17.95 11.75 -10.31
C GLY A 412 18.54 11.41 -8.94
N GLN A 413 18.56 12.39 -8.02
CA GLN A 413 19.15 12.24 -6.69
C GLN A 413 18.33 11.38 -5.75
N PHE A 414 16.98 11.45 -5.79
CA PHE A 414 16.08 10.72 -4.90
C PHE A 414 15.33 9.62 -5.67
N THR A 415 15.60 8.35 -5.35
CA THR A 415 14.90 7.21 -5.94
C THR A 415 13.58 6.92 -5.19
N PHE A 416 12.70 7.91 -5.17
CA PHE A 416 11.45 7.82 -4.45
C PHE A 416 10.36 7.13 -5.25
N PRO A 417 9.54 6.27 -4.60
CA PRO A 417 8.25 5.88 -5.13
C PRO A 417 7.29 7.09 -5.15
N GLY A 418 6.25 7.01 -5.98
CA GLY A 418 5.31 8.13 -6.20
C GLY A 418 4.69 8.70 -4.92
N ALA A 419 4.41 7.86 -3.93
CA ALA A 419 3.84 8.31 -2.65
C ALA A 419 4.78 9.26 -1.88
N LEU A 420 6.08 8.99 -1.86
CA LEU A 420 7.06 9.86 -1.19
C LEU A 420 7.24 11.17 -1.95
N ILE A 421 7.20 11.13 -3.31
CA ILE A 421 7.24 12.34 -4.13
C ILE A 421 6.04 13.22 -3.82
N ARG A 422 4.83 12.66 -3.81
CA ARG A 422 3.60 13.39 -3.46
C ARG A 422 3.70 14.06 -2.09
N ASN A 423 4.15 13.33 -1.08
CA ASN A 423 4.29 13.87 0.27
C ASN A 423 5.34 14.99 0.34
N ALA A 424 6.49 14.82 -0.33
CA ALA A 424 7.53 15.86 -0.43
C ALA A 424 7.00 17.12 -1.13
N MET A 425 6.23 16.97 -2.21
CA MET A 425 5.60 18.08 -2.91
C MET A 425 4.60 18.83 -2.03
N GLN A 426 3.78 18.11 -1.28
CA GLN A 426 2.83 18.72 -0.35
C GLN A 426 3.52 19.55 0.73
N VAL A 427 4.62 19.04 1.30
CA VAL A 427 5.42 19.78 2.30
C VAL A 427 6.08 21.00 1.67
N ALA A 428 6.68 20.86 0.49
CA ALA A 428 7.33 21.96 -0.21
C ALA A 428 6.34 23.05 -0.60
N ALA A 429 5.17 22.67 -1.15
CA ALA A 429 4.13 23.63 -1.54
C ALA A 429 3.58 24.39 -0.34
N ASN A 430 3.27 23.71 0.77
CA ASN A 430 2.79 24.37 1.99
C ASN A 430 3.79 25.43 2.52
N ARG A 431 5.10 25.13 2.43
CA ARG A 431 6.15 26.08 2.83
C ARG A 431 6.31 27.22 1.85
N ALA A 432 6.19 26.97 0.55
CA ALA A 432 6.21 28.02 -0.45
C ALA A 432 5.04 28.99 -0.25
N PHE A 433 3.83 28.50 0.01
CA PHE A 433 2.68 29.32 0.37
C PHE A 433 2.89 30.11 1.66
N ALA A 434 3.47 29.49 2.70
CA ALA A 434 3.76 30.20 3.95
C ALA A 434 4.80 31.32 3.80
N ALA A 435 5.75 31.16 2.88
CA ALA A 435 6.78 32.14 2.61
C ALA A 435 6.28 33.29 1.71
N SER A 436 5.43 33.00 0.72
CA SER A 436 4.93 33.97 -0.27
C SER A 436 3.53 33.55 -0.74
N PRO A 437 2.45 33.93 -0.04
CA PRO A 437 1.08 33.54 -0.37
C PRO A 437 0.63 33.98 -1.78
N ASP A 438 1.06 35.16 -2.22
CA ASP A 438 0.64 35.75 -3.51
C ASP A 438 1.37 35.09 -4.71
N ARG A 439 2.58 34.60 -4.51
CA ARG A 439 3.39 34.00 -5.57
C ARG A 439 4.26 32.86 -4.99
N PRO A 440 3.68 31.71 -4.69
CA PRO A 440 4.42 30.60 -4.10
C PRO A 440 5.38 29.99 -5.14
N VAL A 441 6.68 29.94 -4.80
CA VAL A 441 7.74 29.37 -5.63
C VAL A 441 8.44 28.27 -4.85
N ILE A 442 8.55 27.11 -5.43
CA ILE A 442 9.31 25.99 -4.87
C ILE A 442 10.74 26.06 -5.41
N SER A 443 11.68 26.45 -4.54
CA SER A 443 13.10 26.44 -4.86
C SER A 443 13.67 25.01 -4.74
N SER A 444 14.79 24.78 -5.42
CA SER A 444 15.53 23.50 -5.35
C SER A 444 15.89 23.13 -3.91
N GLU A 445 16.35 24.11 -3.12
CA GLU A 445 16.69 23.88 -1.72
C GLU A 445 15.47 23.51 -0.86
N LEU A 446 14.34 24.16 -1.09
CA LEU A 446 13.10 23.89 -0.38
C LEU A 446 12.59 22.48 -0.68
N LEU A 447 12.58 22.08 -1.96
CA LEU A 447 12.16 20.73 -2.38
C LEU A 447 13.11 19.66 -1.84
N LYS A 448 14.42 19.90 -1.94
CA LYS A 448 15.45 19.00 -1.39
C LYS A 448 15.26 18.77 0.11
N LYS A 449 14.98 19.85 0.85
CA LYS A 449 14.70 19.75 2.30
C LYS A 449 13.45 18.94 2.59
N ALA A 450 12.38 19.14 1.80
CA ALA A 450 11.15 18.37 1.92
C ALA A 450 11.37 16.86 1.61
N CYS A 451 12.16 16.54 0.58
CA CYS A 451 12.54 15.16 0.27
C CYS A 451 13.30 14.51 1.45
N TYR A 452 14.26 15.22 2.02
CA TYR A 452 15.00 14.69 3.16
C TYR A 452 14.13 14.46 4.41
N GLU A 453 13.07 15.22 4.59
CA GLU A 453 12.14 15.01 5.71
C GLU A 453 11.32 13.73 5.56
N GLN A 454 10.97 13.35 4.32
CA GLN A 454 10.29 12.07 4.08
C GLN A 454 11.17 10.86 4.48
N ILE A 455 12.46 10.96 4.23
CA ILE A 455 13.42 9.93 4.61
C ILE A 455 13.59 9.87 6.14
N ARG A 456 13.65 11.04 6.77
CA ARG A 456 13.84 11.15 8.21
C ARG A 456 12.74 10.41 8.97
N ALA A 457 11.50 10.59 8.60
CA ALA A 457 10.35 9.95 9.24
C ALA A 457 10.44 8.41 9.23
N SER A 458 11.11 7.80 8.24
CA SER A 458 11.24 6.35 8.13
C SER A 458 12.44 5.75 8.87
N LEU A 459 13.47 6.55 9.21
CA LEU A 459 14.71 6.06 9.85
C LEU A 459 14.95 6.58 11.28
N GLU A 460 14.13 7.50 11.81
CA GLU A 460 14.37 8.09 13.16
C GLU A 460 14.49 7.04 14.27
N GLU A 461 13.90 5.88 14.10
CA GLU A 461 13.95 4.79 15.07
C GLU A 461 15.30 4.06 15.09
N TYR A 462 15.99 3.94 13.96
CA TYR A 462 17.18 3.08 13.79
C TYR A 462 18.48 3.85 13.58
N ALA A 463 18.40 5.08 13.09
CA ALA A 463 19.58 5.87 12.69
C ALA A 463 19.58 7.28 13.26
N VAL A 464 20.78 7.78 13.56
CA VAL A 464 21.02 9.16 13.95
C VAL A 464 21.71 9.90 12.81
N ARG A 465 21.12 11.03 12.41
CA ARG A 465 21.73 11.91 11.40
C ARG A 465 22.88 12.71 12.00
N LYS A 466 24.03 12.71 11.35
CA LYS A 466 25.17 13.58 11.71
C LYS A 466 25.45 14.62 10.62
N LYS A 467 25.71 15.82 11.04
CA LYS A 467 26.22 16.90 10.22
C LYS A 467 27.45 17.51 10.87
N THR A 468 28.36 18.01 10.08
CA THR A 468 29.51 18.75 10.53
C THR A 468 29.72 19.98 9.64
N GLY A 469 30.26 21.04 10.19
CA GLY A 469 30.75 22.19 9.41
C GLY A 469 32.21 22.06 8.99
N LEU A 470 32.84 20.91 9.26
CA LEU A 470 34.23 20.64 8.92
C LEU A 470 34.35 20.09 7.51
N SER A 471 35.45 20.36 6.85
CA SER A 471 35.82 19.92 5.51
C SER A 471 36.94 18.86 5.58
N LEU A 472 37.28 18.25 4.44
CA LEU A 472 38.38 17.28 4.37
C LEU A 472 39.73 17.91 4.74
N SER A 473 39.91 19.24 4.53
CA SER A 473 41.09 19.99 4.95
C SER A 473 41.28 20.05 6.46
N ASP A 474 40.19 19.96 7.23
CA ASP A 474 40.24 19.99 8.69
C ASP A 474 40.55 18.62 9.33
N LEU A 475 40.52 17.55 8.52
CA LEU A 475 40.87 16.20 8.96
C LEU A 475 42.41 16.05 9.00
N ILE A 476 42.95 15.89 10.20
CA ILE A 476 44.40 15.76 10.43
C ILE A 476 44.76 14.30 10.54
N VAL A 477 45.32 13.77 9.46
CA VAL A 477 45.79 12.39 9.32
C VAL A 477 47.12 12.36 8.56
N PRO A 478 47.89 11.28 8.63
CA PRO A 478 49.09 11.06 7.78
C PRO A 478 48.74 11.10 6.29
N GLN A 479 49.74 11.38 5.43
CA GLN A 479 49.51 11.52 4.01
C GLN A 479 49.01 10.21 3.38
N GLU A 480 49.54 9.07 3.75
CA GLU A 480 49.09 7.76 3.28
C GLU A 480 47.59 7.53 3.58
N THR A 481 47.15 7.78 4.82
CA THR A 481 45.69 7.68 5.17
C THR A 481 44.88 8.69 4.38
N ARG A 482 45.40 9.88 4.09
CA ARG A 482 44.71 10.90 3.28
C ARG A 482 44.53 10.44 1.84
N ASP A 483 45.59 9.85 1.25
CA ASP A 483 45.53 9.35 -0.13
C ASP A 483 44.49 8.23 -0.27
N ASP A 484 44.44 7.31 0.69
CA ASP A 484 43.42 6.23 0.74
C ASP A 484 41.97 6.81 0.84
N ILE A 485 41.79 7.86 1.66
CA ILE A 485 40.50 8.55 1.80
C ILE A 485 40.11 9.22 0.48
N GLU A 486 41.05 9.91 -0.18
CA GLU A 486 40.81 10.58 -1.46
C GLU A 486 40.49 9.59 -2.57
N GLU A 487 41.20 8.43 -2.65
CA GLU A 487 40.90 7.36 -3.59
C GLU A 487 39.45 6.85 -3.41
N MET A 488 39.04 6.54 -2.18
CA MET A 488 37.65 6.13 -1.86
C MET A 488 36.64 7.20 -2.25
N PHE A 489 36.96 8.47 -2.00
CA PHE A 489 36.08 9.59 -2.32
C PHE A 489 35.88 9.78 -3.83
N VAL A 490 36.97 9.65 -4.62
CA VAL A 490 36.89 9.67 -6.08
C VAL A 490 36.04 8.52 -6.59
N ALA A 491 36.26 7.31 -6.06
CA ALA A 491 35.45 6.15 -6.42
C ALA A 491 33.94 6.39 -6.11
N ALA A 492 33.63 6.94 -4.94
CA ALA A 492 32.26 7.24 -4.55
C ALA A 492 31.59 8.27 -5.47
N ARG A 493 32.29 9.33 -5.85
CA ARG A 493 31.81 10.36 -6.79
C ARG A 493 31.59 9.82 -8.21
N GLN A 494 32.52 9.02 -8.70
CA GLN A 494 32.51 8.55 -10.09
C GLN A 494 31.72 7.24 -10.27
N ARG A 495 31.27 6.63 -9.20
CA ARG A 495 30.60 5.31 -9.22
C ARG A 495 29.45 5.25 -10.23
N ALA A 496 28.52 6.19 -10.18
CA ALA A 496 27.37 6.21 -11.08
C ALA A 496 27.79 6.32 -12.55
N HIS A 497 28.77 7.15 -12.84
CA HIS A 497 29.32 7.31 -14.19
C HIS A 497 29.98 6.02 -14.72
N VAL A 498 30.79 5.37 -13.89
CA VAL A 498 31.49 4.12 -14.26
C VAL A 498 30.48 2.97 -14.43
N LEU A 499 29.56 2.82 -13.50
CA LEU A 499 28.61 1.70 -13.55
C LEU A 499 27.61 1.83 -14.71
N HIS A 500 27.01 3.00 -14.89
CA HIS A 500 25.93 3.17 -15.86
C HIS A 500 26.42 3.67 -17.23
N ASN A 501 27.26 4.73 -17.26
CA ASN A 501 27.66 5.31 -18.55
C ASN A 501 28.74 4.46 -19.24
N TRP A 502 29.66 3.85 -18.49
CA TRP A 502 30.65 2.92 -19.04
C TRP A 502 30.16 1.48 -19.13
N GLY A 503 28.96 1.18 -18.57
CA GLY A 503 28.27 -0.12 -18.72
C GLY A 503 28.82 -1.24 -17.83
N PHE A 504 29.61 -0.94 -16.79
CA PHE A 504 30.13 -1.96 -15.87
C PHE A 504 29.00 -2.68 -15.10
N ALA A 505 27.89 -2.00 -14.83
CA ALA A 505 26.73 -2.59 -14.15
C ALA A 505 26.17 -3.84 -14.85
N GLN A 506 26.29 -3.94 -16.19
CA GLN A 506 25.82 -5.10 -16.97
C GLN A 506 26.73 -6.33 -16.83
N LYS A 507 28.00 -6.12 -16.47
CA LYS A 507 28.99 -7.20 -16.33
C LYS A 507 29.18 -7.67 -14.89
N MET A 508 28.74 -6.88 -13.92
CA MET A 508 28.89 -7.15 -12.49
C MET A 508 27.53 -7.51 -11.88
N SER A 509 27.41 -8.73 -11.38
CA SER A 509 26.17 -9.18 -10.70
C SER A 509 26.08 -8.69 -9.25
N THR A 510 27.22 -8.52 -8.57
CA THR A 510 27.33 -8.10 -7.15
C THR A 510 28.48 -7.09 -6.99
N GLY A 511 28.58 -6.46 -5.81
CA GLY A 511 29.70 -5.55 -5.48
C GLY A 511 29.65 -4.22 -6.23
N LYS A 512 28.47 -3.74 -6.59
CA LYS A 512 28.27 -2.45 -7.26
C LYS A 512 28.36 -1.26 -6.30
N GLY A 513 28.30 -1.51 -5.00
CA GLY A 513 28.45 -0.51 -3.93
C GLY A 513 29.90 -0.29 -3.53
N ILE A 514 30.13 0.73 -2.70
CA ILE A 514 31.40 0.98 -2.05
C ILE A 514 31.29 0.58 -0.60
N VAL A 515 32.10 -0.40 -0.19
CA VAL A 515 32.18 -0.84 1.19
C VAL A 515 33.57 -0.47 1.71
N ALA A 516 33.62 0.44 2.69
CA ALA A 516 34.85 0.90 3.32
C ALA A 516 34.93 0.47 4.79
N LEU A 517 36.08 0.02 5.22
CA LEU A 517 36.41 -0.29 6.61
C LEU A 517 37.40 0.74 7.15
N PHE A 518 36.99 1.47 8.19
CA PHE A 518 37.82 2.39 8.92
C PHE A 518 38.30 1.73 10.21
N SER A 519 39.58 1.37 10.28
CA SER A 519 40.20 0.72 11.43
C SER A 519 41.11 1.66 12.22
N GLY A 520 41.34 1.39 13.48
CA GLY A 520 42.24 2.16 14.36
C GLY A 520 41.71 2.41 15.75
N ASP A 521 42.52 3.00 16.63
CA ASP A 521 42.21 3.23 18.01
C ASP A 521 40.99 4.16 18.23
N PRO A 522 40.29 4.06 19.39
CA PRO A 522 39.20 4.97 19.71
C PRO A 522 39.64 6.45 19.71
N GLY A 523 38.81 7.31 19.09
CA GLY A 523 39.08 8.75 19.06
C GLY A 523 40.10 9.22 18.03
N THR A 524 40.49 8.39 17.04
CA THR A 524 41.41 8.75 15.93
C THR A 524 40.75 9.48 14.77
N GLY A 525 39.41 9.64 14.79
CA GLY A 525 38.69 10.45 13.78
C GLY A 525 37.88 9.67 12.75
N LYS A 526 37.70 8.35 12.90
CA LYS A 526 36.95 7.48 11.98
C LYS A 526 35.53 7.98 11.68
N THR A 527 34.72 8.16 12.72
CA THR A 527 33.34 8.65 12.60
C THR A 527 33.28 10.10 12.08
N LEU A 528 34.29 10.93 12.45
CA LEU A 528 34.41 12.30 11.93
C LEU A 528 34.69 12.30 10.42
N CYS A 529 35.61 11.45 9.95
CA CYS A 529 35.90 11.30 8.52
C CYS A 529 34.67 10.89 7.72
N ALA A 530 33.89 9.90 8.20
CA ALA A 530 32.63 9.52 7.57
C ALA A 530 31.64 10.69 7.49
N THR A 531 31.57 11.54 8.53
CA THR A 531 30.68 12.71 8.54
C THR A 531 31.13 13.80 7.57
N ILE A 532 32.44 14.04 7.47
CA ILE A 532 33.03 14.98 6.50
C ILE A 532 32.77 14.49 5.08
N LEU A 533 33.02 13.21 4.78
CA LEU A 533 32.77 12.63 3.46
C LEU A 533 31.31 12.82 3.03
N ALA A 534 30.35 12.53 3.90
CA ALA A 534 28.94 12.72 3.60
C ALA A 534 28.62 14.17 3.29
N ASN A 535 29.20 15.11 4.04
CA ASN A 535 28.99 16.54 3.82
C ASN A 535 29.59 17.02 2.47
N GLU A 536 30.79 16.57 2.13
CA GLU A 536 31.47 16.88 0.87
C GLU A 536 30.76 16.29 -0.37
N MET A 537 30.06 15.16 -0.19
CA MET A 537 29.25 14.53 -1.24
C MET A 537 27.82 15.09 -1.31
N ASP A 538 27.47 16.03 -0.42
CA ASP A 538 26.10 16.54 -0.26
C ASP A 538 25.06 15.42 -0.03
N GLN A 539 25.49 14.33 0.66
CA GLN A 539 24.67 13.19 1.01
C GLN A 539 24.42 13.13 2.52
N GLN A 540 23.38 12.42 2.90
CA GLN A 540 23.10 12.19 4.33
C GLN A 540 23.90 11.03 4.87
N LEU A 541 24.46 11.19 6.08
CA LEU A 541 25.06 10.10 6.83
C LEU A 541 24.04 9.54 7.83
N PHE A 542 23.73 8.27 7.68
CA PHE A 542 22.90 7.50 8.61
C PHE A 542 23.78 6.63 9.50
N GLN A 543 24.02 7.07 10.72
CA GLN A 543 24.72 6.24 11.71
C GLN A 543 23.75 5.26 12.31
N ILE A 544 23.95 3.99 12.01
CA ILE A 544 23.11 2.88 12.45
C ILE A 544 23.55 2.44 13.85
N ALA A 545 22.62 2.48 14.79
CA ALA A 545 22.81 1.95 16.13
C ALA A 545 22.50 0.44 16.13
N ILE A 546 23.51 -0.38 16.02
CA ILE A 546 23.42 -1.85 15.93
C ILE A 546 22.49 -2.45 17.01
N PRO A 547 22.56 -2.05 18.29
CA PRO A 547 21.69 -2.59 19.33
C PRO A 547 20.18 -2.30 19.10
N ARG A 548 19.84 -1.29 18.30
CA ARG A 548 18.44 -0.97 17.97
C ARG A 548 17.92 -1.77 16.77
N VAL A 549 18.81 -2.28 15.95
CA VAL A 549 18.47 -3.09 14.78
C VAL A 549 18.16 -4.53 15.18
N VAL A 550 18.93 -5.05 16.13
CA VAL A 550 18.78 -6.42 16.64
C VAL A 550 17.62 -6.47 17.64
N SER A 551 16.49 -6.99 17.23
CA SER A 551 15.32 -7.22 18.10
C SER A 551 15.41 -8.58 18.79
N LYS A 552 14.75 -8.69 19.97
CA LYS A 552 14.55 -9.97 20.66
C LYS A 552 13.49 -10.86 19.98
N TRP A 553 12.72 -10.31 19.05
CA TRP A 553 11.63 -11.00 18.38
C TRP A 553 12.06 -11.55 17.02
N ILE A 554 11.68 -12.79 16.74
CA ILE A 554 11.99 -13.49 15.48
C ILE A 554 11.30 -12.76 14.30
N GLY A 555 12.05 -12.47 13.23
CA GLY A 555 11.54 -11.81 12.03
C GLY A 555 11.50 -10.28 12.07
N GLU A 556 11.67 -9.64 13.22
CA GLU A 556 11.73 -8.17 13.29
C GLU A 556 13.10 -7.62 12.89
N THR A 557 14.17 -8.34 13.24
CA THR A 557 15.54 -7.93 12.87
C THR A 557 15.70 -7.87 11.36
N GLU A 558 15.20 -8.86 10.65
CA GLU A 558 15.23 -8.94 9.18
C GLU A 558 14.48 -7.77 8.56
N LYS A 559 13.26 -7.48 9.02
CA LYS A 559 12.45 -6.34 8.56
C LYS A 559 13.13 -4.99 8.83
N ASN A 560 13.79 -4.85 9.97
CA ASN A 560 14.50 -3.63 10.33
C ASN A 560 15.72 -3.40 9.42
N ILE A 561 16.49 -4.44 9.13
CA ILE A 561 17.62 -4.39 8.20
C ILE A 561 17.14 -4.00 6.80
N GLU A 562 16.12 -4.68 6.28
CA GLU A 562 15.53 -4.40 4.97
C GLU A 562 15.09 -2.94 4.86
N LYS A 563 14.32 -2.45 5.84
CA LYS A 563 13.83 -1.07 5.89
C LYS A 563 14.97 -0.03 5.90
N ILE A 564 16.06 -0.29 6.62
CA ILE A 564 17.24 0.59 6.65
C ILE A 564 17.87 0.69 5.26
N PHE A 565 18.10 -0.44 4.61
CA PHE A 565 18.74 -0.46 3.30
C PHE A 565 17.83 0.08 2.19
N GLU A 566 16.53 -0.21 2.21
CA GLU A 566 15.56 0.38 1.28
C GLU A 566 15.54 1.91 1.39
N THR A 567 15.49 2.42 2.61
CA THR A 567 15.44 3.88 2.82
C THR A 567 16.76 4.54 2.42
N ALA A 568 17.90 3.89 2.70
CA ALA A 568 19.20 4.39 2.27
C ALA A 568 19.34 4.37 0.74
N ARG A 569 18.83 3.33 0.05
CA ARG A 569 18.75 3.29 -1.43
C ARG A 569 17.91 4.46 -1.97
N ALA A 570 16.73 4.68 -1.40
CA ALA A 570 15.80 5.74 -1.82
C ALA A 570 16.40 7.15 -1.68
N SER A 571 17.31 7.35 -0.71
CA SER A 571 17.95 8.65 -0.41
C SER A 571 19.34 8.84 -1.00
N HIS A 572 19.93 7.83 -1.63
CA HIS A 572 21.35 7.80 -1.93
C HIS A 572 22.23 8.17 -0.72
N GLY A 573 21.79 7.77 0.49
CA GLY A 573 22.49 8.07 1.73
C GLY A 573 23.68 7.17 1.96
N ILE A 574 24.62 7.64 2.81
CA ILE A 574 25.77 6.87 3.28
C ILE A 574 25.36 6.17 4.58
N LEU A 575 25.55 4.85 4.63
CA LEU A 575 25.33 4.07 5.84
C LEU A 575 26.63 3.98 6.63
N LEU A 576 26.59 4.33 7.92
CA LEU A 576 27.70 4.18 8.85
C LEU A 576 27.30 3.18 9.94
N PHE A 577 27.96 2.03 9.96
CA PHE A 577 27.90 1.08 11.06
C PHE A 577 29.07 1.33 12.01
N ASP A 578 28.79 2.00 13.10
CA ASP A 578 29.79 2.34 14.10
C ASP A 578 29.99 1.18 15.07
N GLU A 579 31.22 0.91 15.49
CA GLU A 579 31.59 -0.22 16.34
C GLU A 579 31.12 -1.58 15.77
N ALA A 580 31.40 -1.80 14.48
CA ALA A 580 31.00 -3.01 13.76
C ALA A 580 31.65 -4.31 14.28
N ASP A 581 32.56 -4.22 15.24
CA ASP A 581 33.20 -5.36 15.91
C ASP A 581 32.15 -6.35 16.46
N SER A 582 31.04 -5.83 17.00
CA SER A 582 29.96 -6.65 17.56
C SER A 582 29.20 -7.47 16.52
N LEU A 583 29.20 -7.04 15.24
CA LEU A 583 28.54 -7.74 14.14
C LEU A 583 29.41 -8.80 13.50
N PHE A 584 30.75 -8.60 13.51
CA PHE A 584 31.69 -9.36 12.71
C PHE A 584 32.68 -10.18 13.55
N ALA A 585 32.48 -10.23 14.87
CA ALA A 585 33.21 -11.13 15.74
C ALA A 585 33.08 -12.58 15.23
N SER A 586 34.19 -13.30 15.20
CA SER A 586 34.27 -14.68 14.72
C SER A 586 33.12 -15.53 15.29
N ARG A 587 32.45 -16.25 14.40
CA ARG A 587 31.27 -17.11 14.67
C ARG A 587 31.49 -17.91 15.96
N THR A 588 30.70 -17.62 16.98
CA THR A 588 30.64 -18.45 18.19
C THR A 588 30.10 -19.82 17.84
N LYS A 589 30.65 -20.88 18.43
CA LYS A 589 30.10 -22.22 18.30
C LYS A 589 28.61 -22.16 18.69
N VAL A 590 27.78 -22.77 17.83
CA VAL A 590 26.32 -22.73 17.95
C VAL A 590 25.92 -23.67 19.10
N ASP A 591 25.78 -23.14 20.30
CA ASP A 591 25.36 -23.90 21.49
C ASP A 591 23.91 -23.58 21.90
N SER A 592 23.28 -22.53 21.33
CA SER A 592 21.90 -22.16 21.64
C SER A 592 21.08 -21.74 20.40
N SER A 593 19.75 -21.71 20.52
CA SER A 593 18.85 -21.16 19.48
C SER A 593 19.09 -19.66 19.25
N VAL A 594 19.48 -18.90 20.27
CA VAL A 594 19.79 -17.48 20.22
C VAL A 594 21.00 -17.23 19.30
N ASP A 595 22.02 -18.10 19.36
CA ASP A 595 23.23 -17.99 18.55
C ASP A 595 22.92 -18.23 17.06
N ARG A 596 21.96 -19.11 16.72
CA ARG A 596 21.51 -19.32 15.35
C ARG A 596 20.84 -18.07 14.77
N TYR A 597 19.98 -17.40 15.52
CA TYR A 597 19.30 -16.19 15.06
C TYR A 597 20.25 -15.01 14.89
N SER A 598 21.21 -14.84 15.81
CA SER A 598 22.26 -13.83 15.68
C SER A 598 23.09 -14.04 14.43
N ASN A 599 23.48 -15.28 14.13
CA ASN A 599 24.22 -15.62 12.90
C ASN A 599 23.38 -15.38 11.63
N MET A 600 22.07 -15.62 11.67
CA MET A 600 21.16 -15.41 10.53
C MET A 600 21.01 -13.90 10.23
N ALA A 601 20.79 -13.08 11.23
CA ALA A 601 20.72 -11.63 11.11
C ALA A 601 22.04 -11.03 10.57
N THR A 602 23.17 -11.53 11.06
CA THR A 602 24.49 -11.12 10.56
C THR A 602 24.69 -11.49 9.10
N ASN A 603 24.30 -12.70 8.68
CA ASN A 603 24.40 -13.12 7.28
C ASN A 603 23.51 -12.28 6.38
N MET A 604 22.29 -11.95 6.79
CA MET A 604 21.39 -11.08 6.04
C MET A 604 21.96 -9.66 5.91
N LEU A 605 22.48 -9.10 7.00
CA LEU A 605 23.15 -7.79 6.95
C LEU A 605 24.34 -7.79 5.98
N LEU A 606 25.15 -8.86 5.97
CA LEU A 606 26.24 -9.02 5.04
C LEU A 606 25.77 -9.09 3.58
N GLN A 607 24.66 -9.78 3.33
CA GLN A 607 24.05 -9.86 2.01
C GLN A 607 23.50 -8.50 1.56
N GLU A 608 22.84 -7.77 2.46
CA GLU A 608 22.34 -6.43 2.16
C GLU A 608 23.48 -5.43 1.90
N ILE A 609 24.59 -5.50 2.66
CA ILE A 609 25.79 -4.68 2.40
C ILE A 609 26.37 -4.98 1.01
N GLU A 610 26.43 -6.23 0.59
CA GLU A 610 26.95 -6.65 -0.71
C GLU A 610 26.07 -6.19 -1.89
N ASN A 611 24.74 -6.20 -1.67
CA ASN A 611 23.74 -5.80 -2.68
C ASN A 611 23.45 -4.28 -2.67
N PHE A 612 23.96 -3.56 -1.69
CA PHE A 612 23.71 -2.13 -1.58
C PHE A 612 24.52 -1.35 -2.60
N GLU A 613 23.84 -0.68 -3.52
CA GLU A 613 24.47 0.15 -4.56
C GLU A 613 24.84 1.57 -4.06
N GLY A 614 25.07 1.78 -2.79
CA GLY A 614 25.48 3.03 -2.17
C GLY A 614 26.88 2.96 -1.56
N VAL A 615 27.12 3.82 -0.58
CA VAL A 615 28.35 3.84 0.23
C VAL A 615 28.04 3.32 1.64
N VAL A 616 28.76 2.28 2.05
CA VAL A 616 28.72 1.72 3.39
C VAL A 616 30.06 1.93 4.05
N ILE A 617 30.09 2.53 5.22
CA ILE A 617 31.29 2.72 6.04
C ILE A 617 31.12 1.93 7.32
N LEU A 618 32.10 1.10 7.62
CA LEU A 618 32.18 0.30 8.83
C LEU A 618 33.31 0.83 9.66
N THR A 619 33.10 1.07 10.95
CA THR A 619 34.20 1.42 11.85
C THR A 619 34.51 0.28 12.79
N THR A 620 35.79 0.04 13.06
CA THR A 620 36.26 -0.98 14.01
C THR A 620 37.43 -0.48 14.84
N ASN A 621 37.54 -0.97 16.06
CA ASN A 621 38.69 -0.80 16.90
C ASN A 621 39.59 -2.06 16.90
N LEU A 622 39.09 -3.20 16.33
CA LEU A 622 39.71 -4.52 16.40
C LEU A 622 39.74 -5.21 15.02
N GLU A 623 40.49 -4.66 14.08
CA GLU A 623 40.58 -5.17 12.70
C GLU A 623 40.84 -6.68 12.58
N LYS A 624 41.64 -7.23 13.54
CA LYS A 624 42.02 -8.66 13.56
C LYS A 624 40.83 -9.61 13.84
N ASN A 625 39.73 -9.12 14.34
CA ASN A 625 38.58 -9.92 14.72
C ASN A 625 37.54 -10.08 13.60
N ILE A 626 37.74 -9.43 12.48
CA ILE A 626 36.77 -9.48 11.34
C ILE A 626 36.98 -10.81 10.56
N ASP A 627 35.84 -11.50 10.33
CA ASP A 627 35.80 -12.76 9.57
C ASP A 627 36.43 -12.58 8.17
N LYS A 628 37.28 -13.53 7.79
CA LYS A 628 37.95 -13.54 6.48
C LYS A 628 37.00 -13.52 5.28
N ALA A 629 35.81 -14.10 5.41
CA ALA A 629 34.80 -14.09 4.37
C ALA A 629 34.26 -12.67 4.14
N PHE A 630 34.13 -11.87 5.20
CA PHE A 630 33.74 -10.48 5.10
C PHE A 630 34.83 -9.57 4.57
N GLN A 631 36.09 -9.82 4.94
CA GLN A 631 37.25 -9.02 4.47
C GLN A 631 37.36 -8.97 2.93
N ARG A 632 36.84 -9.99 2.22
CA ARG A 632 36.86 -10.06 0.74
C ARG A 632 35.83 -9.13 0.10
N ARG A 633 34.82 -8.67 0.88
CA ARG A 633 33.74 -7.78 0.44
C ARG A 633 34.08 -6.30 0.64
N ILE A 634 35.12 -6.02 1.41
CA ILE A 634 35.57 -4.66 1.70
C ILE A 634 36.44 -4.19 0.53
N GLY A 635 35.99 -3.17 -0.18
CA GLY A 635 36.72 -2.56 -1.30
C GLY A 635 37.86 -1.63 -0.85
N PHE A 636 37.60 -0.89 0.27
CA PHE A 636 38.57 0.09 0.78
C PHE A 636 38.84 -0.19 2.26
N LYS A 637 40.13 -0.34 2.62
CA LYS A 637 40.58 -0.52 4.00
C LYS A 637 41.43 0.66 4.38
N ILE A 638 40.95 1.51 5.25
CA ILE A 638 41.59 2.75 5.65
C ILE A 638 41.95 2.66 7.12
N HIS A 639 43.23 2.74 7.40
CA HIS A 639 43.74 2.70 8.77
C HIS A 639 43.98 4.10 9.32
N PHE A 640 43.39 4.38 10.50
CA PHE A 640 43.56 5.61 11.24
C PHE A 640 44.57 5.38 12.38
N PRO A 641 45.83 5.65 12.17
CA PRO A 641 46.83 5.40 13.20
C PRO A 641 46.70 6.36 14.37
N PHE A 642 47.25 5.99 15.49
CA PHE A 642 47.33 6.90 16.65
C PHE A 642 48.18 8.12 16.24
N PRO A 643 47.73 9.39 16.50
CA PRO A 643 48.41 10.57 15.95
C PRO A 643 49.78 10.77 16.59
N GLU A 644 50.79 10.99 15.74
CA GLU A 644 52.17 11.38 16.13
C GLU A 644 52.18 12.79 16.73
N ALA A 645 53.27 13.18 17.40
CA ALA A 645 53.43 14.45 18.06
C ALA A 645 53.11 15.68 17.17
N GLN A 646 53.55 15.66 15.92
CA GLN A 646 53.31 16.71 14.95
C GLN A 646 51.84 16.83 14.59
N PHE A 647 51.12 15.71 14.41
CA PHE A 647 49.70 15.70 14.12
C PHE A 647 48.86 16.09 15.37
N ARG A 648 49.25 15.64 16.57
CA ARG A 648 48.64 16.09 17.82
C ARG A 648 48.70 17.61 18.00
N ALA A 649 49.89 18.22 17.72
CA ALA A 649 50.03 19.68 17.78
C ALA A 649 49.05 20.39 16.82
N ARG A 650 48.88 19.89 15.61
CA ARG A 650 47.91 20.44 14.63
C ARG A 650 46.46 20.21 15.09
N ILE A 651 46.13 19.06 15.70
CA ILE A 651 44.79 18.77 16.23
C ILE A 651 44.46 19.78 17.35
N TRP A 652 45.37 20.03 18.29
CA TRP A 652 45.21 21.06 19.33
C TRP A 652 44.86 22.43 18.72
N GLN A 653 45.62 22.85 17.74
CA GLN A 653 45.44 24.14 17.07
C GLN A 653 44.12 24.23 16.29
N THR A 654 43.74 23.19 15.58
CA THR A 654 42.53 23.19 14.75
C THR A 654 41.25 23.15 15.57
N LEU A 655 41.26 22.50 16.72
CA LEU A 655 40.09 22.37 17.61
C LEU A 655 39.75 23.66 18.36
N VAL A 656 40.66 24.65 18.40
CA VAL A 656 40.40 25.94 19.01
C VAL A 656 39.82 26.92 17.97
N PRO A 657 38.58 27.43 18.18
CA PRO A 657 37.95 28.33 17.25
C PRO A 657 38.76 29.65 17.13
N LYS A 658 38.79 30.21 15.91
CA LYS A 658 39.48 31.50 15.65
C LYS A 658 39.00 32.68 16.51
N ALA A 659 37.75 32.66 16.95
CA ALA A 659 37.18 33.66 17.83
C ALA A 659 37.55 33.52 19.29
N CYS A 660 38.21 32.42 19.67
CA CYS A 660 38.57 32.12 21.05
C CYS A 660 39.82 32.95 21.45
N PRO A 661 39.81 33.63 22.61
CA PRO A 661 40.97 34.36 23.12
C PRO A 661 42.05 33.37 23.54
N VAL A 662 43.13 33.28 22.76
CA VAL A 662 44.29 32.40 23.05
C VAL A 662 45.53 33.27 23.22
N ASP A 663 46.35 32.91 24.17
CA ASP A 663 47.65 33.52 24.39
C ASP A 663 48.54 33.44 23.14
N PRO A 664 49.03 34.55 22.57
CA PRO A 664 49.92 34.49 21.39
C PRO A 664 51.18 33.62 21.59
N GLY A 665 51.61 33.38 22.80
CA GLY A 665 52.76 32.55 23.19
C GLY A 665 52.45 31.05 23.32
N MET A 666 51.27 30.59 22.85
CA MET A 666 50.85 29.20 22.97
C MET A 666 51.78 28.25 22.16
N ASP A 667 52.46 27.35 22.86
CA ASP A 667 53.30 26.32 22.25
C ASP A 667 52.50 25.01 21.97
N TRP A 668 51.93 24.94 20.77
CA TRP A 668 51.19 23.77 20.30
C TRP A 668 52.05 22.54 20.13
N THR A 669 53.34 22.75 19.81
CA THR A 669 54.31 21.67 19.60
C THR A 669 54.65 20.96 20.90
N ALA A 670 54.86 21.75 21.98
CA ALA A 670 55.05 21.22 23.31
C ALA A 670 53.84 20.42 23.82
N LEU A 671 52.60 20.89 23.58
CA LEU A 671 51.42 20.12 23.91
C LEU A 671 51.39 18.77 23.14
N GLY A 672 51.66 18.79 21.85
CA GLY A 672 51.68 17.59 21.01
C GLY A 672 52.77 16.58 21.44
N GLN A 673 53.95 17.04 21.84
CA GLN A 673 55.06 16.19 22.28
C GLN A 673 54.82 15.63 23.67
N ARG A 674 54.35 16.45 24.63
CA ARG A 674 54.22 16.04 26.04
C ARG A 674 53.07 15.09 26.29
N PHE A 675 51.96 15.22 25.52
CA PHE A 675 50.73 14.47 25.80
C PHE A 675 50.36 13.54 24.69
N GLU A 676 50.50 12.22 24.91
CA GLU A 676 50.08 11.19 24.00
C GLU A 676 48.57 10.91 24.06
N LEU A 677 47.81 11.81 23.46
CA LEU A 677 46.34 11.77 23.48
C LEU A 677 45.80 11.53 22.03
N SER A 678 44.70 10.76 21.94
CA SER A 678 43.95 10.68 20.66
C SER A 678 43.19 11.98 20.40
N GLY A 679 42.72 12.19 19.16
CA GLY A 679 41.97 13.38 18.78
C GLY A 679 40.70 13.60 19.65
N GLY A 680 40.03 12.51 20.06
CA GLY A 680 38.90 12.57 20.99
C GLY A 680 39.25 13.09 22.37
N HIS A 681 40.38 12.62 22.95
CA HIS A 681 40.88 13.10 24.21
C HIS A 681 41.37 14.56 24.13
N ILE A 682 42.02 14.92 23.03
CA ILE A 682 42.45 16.31 22.77
C ILE A 682 41.22 17.24 22.73
N LYS A 683 40.15 16.86 22.05
CA LYS A 683 38.88 17.60 22.04
C LYS A 683 38.33 17.86 23.43
N ASN A 684 38.30 16.83 24.26
CA ASN A 684 37.82 16.95 25.65
C ASN A 684 38.73 17.89 26.47
N ALA A 685 40.06 17.76 26.30
CA ALA A 685 41.03 18.61 26.99
C ALA A 685 40.91 20.09 26.53
N VAL A 686 40.70 20.36 25.23
CA VAL A 686 40.46 21.70 24.73
C VAL A 686 39.24 22.35 25.38
N LEU A 687 38.11 21.65 25.42
CA LEU A 687 36.90 22.16 26.05
C LEU A 687 37.07 22.40 27.55
N ARG A 688 37.70 21.45 28.24
CA ARG A 688 37.97 21.58 29.69
C ARG A 688 38.90 22.76 29.98
N GLY A 689 39.97 22.93 29.20
CA GLY A 689 40.89 24.06 29.32
C GLY A 689 40.22 25.41 29.02
N ALA A 690 39.32 25.43 28.01
CA ALA A 690 38.55 26.62 27.68
C ALA A 690 37.59 27.01 28.82
N TYR A 691 36.88 26.06 29.46
CA TYR A 691 36.02 26.33 30.60
C TYR A 691 36.82 26.87 31.80
N GLN A 692 38.03 26.32 32.03
CA GLN A 692 38.87 26.80 33.10
C GLN A 692 39.37 28.23 32.86
N ALA A 693 39.84 28.54 31.65
CA ALA A 693 40.26 29.90 31.28
C ALA A 693 39.11 30.90 31.39
N ALA A 694 37.90 30.52 30.95
CA ALA A 694 36.71 31.35 31.05
C ALA A 694 36.31 31.62 32.51
N ALA A 695 36.47 30.65 33.41
CA ALA A 695 36.22 30.81 34.85
C ALA A 695 37.25 31.75 35.53
N GLU A 696 38.49 31.81 35.02
CA GLU A 696 39.52 32.73 35.46
C GLU A 696 39.37 34.14 34.82
N GLY A 697 38.45 34.29 33.84
CA GLY A 697 38.25 35.57 33.10
C GLY A 697 39.42 35.95 32.20
N ASP A 698 40.22 35.00 31.75
CA ASP A 698 41.47 35.21 31.05
C ASP A 698 41.47 34.49 29.66
N ALA A 699 42.46 34.86 28.82
CA ALA A 699 42.73 34.11 27.59
C ALA A 699 43.24 32.68 27.92
N ILE A 700 42.99 31.76 27.00
CA ILE A 700 43.48 30.38 27.13
C ILE A 700 45.00 30.40 27.07
N ARG A 701 45.64 29.97 28.14
CA ARG A 701 47.09 29.85 28.27
C ARG A 701 47.50 28.40 28.28
N PHE A 702 48.78 28.11 28.05
CA PHE A 702 49.36 26.78 28.06
C PHE A 702 49.02 26.01 29.36
N LYS A 703 49.03 26.68 30.55
CA LYS A 703 48.68 26.07 31.86
C LYS A 703 47.31 25.38 31.87
N HIS A 704 46.30 26.00 31.17
CA HIS A 704 44.93 25.49 31.16
C HIS A 704 44.85 24.19 30.35
N PHE A 705 45.48 24.15 29.17
CA PHE A 705 45.56 22.95 28.35
C PHE A 705 46.44 21.87 28.95
N GLU A 706 47.55 22.24 29.58
CA GLU A 706 48.40 21.32 30.30
C GLU A 706 47.66 20.62 31.44
N PHE A 707 46.94 21.38 32.29
CA PHE A 707 46.12 20.82 33.34
C PHE A 707 45.04 19.88 32.80
N ALA A 708 44.29 20.31 31.75
CA ALA A 708 43.24 19.53 31.12
C ALA A 708 43.80 18.25 30.50
N ALA A 709 44.94 18.33 29.79
CA ALA A 709 45.59 17.19 29.18
C ALA A 709 46.09 16.16 30.25
N ARG A 710 46.62 16.62 31.38
CA ARG A 710 47.00 15.73 32.50
C ARG A 710 45.79 14.96 33.03
N GLN A 711 44.63 15.59 33.14
CA GLN A 711 43.38 14.93 33.57
C GLN A 711 42.92 13.88 32.57
N GLU A 712 42.98 14.20 31.26
CA GLU A 712 42.62 13.26 30.21
C GLU A 712 43.61 12.07 30.13
N CYS A 713 44.92 12.29 30.33
CA CYS A 713 45.90 11.19 30.45
C CYS A 713 45.57 10.28 31.62
N LYS A 714 45.19 10.86 32.79
CA LYS A 714 44.78 10.08 33.96
C LYS A 714 43.52 9.25 33.70
N ASN A 715 42.54 9.86 33.06
CA ASN A 715 41.29 9.17 32.68
C ASN A 715 41.55 8.03 31.67
N ALA A 716 42.51 8.22 30.75
CA ALA A 716 42.93 7.21 29.78
C ALA A 716 43.86 6.12 30.36
N GLY A 717 44.13 6.12 31.66
CA GLY A 717 45.01 5.15 32.32
C GLY A 717 46.49 5.26 31.88
N LYS A 718 46.88 6.36 31.21
CA LYS A 718 48.27 6.58 30.76
C LYS A 718 49.07 7.25 31.88
N VAL A 719 50.23 6.66 32.20
CA VAL A 719 51.13 7.23 33.20
C VAL A 719 51.87 8.43 32.58
N PHE A 720 51.68 9.60 33.11
CA PHE A 720 52.40 10.80 32.70
C PHE A 720 53.86 10.70 33.22
N ARG A 721 54.83 10.58 32.35
CA ARG A 721 56.26 10.77 32.68
C ARG A 721 56.55 12.27 32.72
N SER A 722 56.57 12.84 33.92
CA SER A 722 57.09 14.19 34.11
C SER A 722 58.54 14.23 33.69
N THR A 723 58.84 14.95 32.62
CA THR A 723 60.21 15.39 32.34
C THR A 723 60.56 16.64 33.16
N ALA A 724 60.14 16.68 34.43
CA ALA A 724 60.74 17.62 35.37
C ALA A 724 62.11 17.10 35.68
N GLY A 725 63.09 17.83 35.25
CA GLY A 725 64.49 17.52 35.42
C GLY A 725 64.86 17.21 36.90
N MET A 726 65.80 16.29 37.07
CA MET A 726 66.62 16.19 38.25
C MET A 726 67.22 17.57 38.57
N GLY A 727 66.61 18.29 39.49
CA GLY A 727 67.14 19.57 39.94
C GLY A 727 66.10 20.32 40.76
N ASP A 728 65.75 19.80 41.95
CA ASP A 728 65.35 20.54 43.13
C ASP A 728 64.99 19.50 44.23
N LEU A 729 66.03 18.85 44.69
CA LEU A 729 66.08 18.22 45.99
C LEU A 729 67.30 18.84 46.71
N PHE A 730 67.03 20.01 47.29
CA PHE A 730 67.65 20.47 48.50
C PHE A 730 66.80 21.54 49.14
#